data_aa4ba950ae25dad402cb72d8b8469be5
#
_entry.id   aa4ba950ae25dad402cb72d8b8469be5
#
_cell.length_a   1.000
_cell.length_b   1.000
_cell.length_c   1.000
_cell.angle_alpha   90.00
_cell.angle_beta   90.00
_cell.angle_gamma   90.00
#
_symmetry.space_group_name_H-M   'P 1'
#
loop_
_entity.id
_entity.type
_entity.pdbx_description
1 polymer ?
#
loop_
_entity_poly.entity_id
_entity_poly.type
_entity_poly.pdbx_seq_one_letter_code
_entity_poly.pdbx_strand_id
1 'polypeptide(L)'
;MKLKYLPFLILVSCITIFPQSLTIEGKVEDKSTKKPLENANVILIRLDDSKIFGMTSDKDGNFLFNKLSRGKYNLSITFVGYSVYKTDIELQKSSLNLQIIYLSPVGVRLKPVVVSADPTPIVLKSDTTEYNAGAFKVNKDALAEDLITKMPGITVQNGTVQAQGENVQKVLVDGREFFGSDPNAVLKNLPAEVIEKIQVFDQQSDQAQFTGFDDGNTNKTINIVTRFQNRQGTFGRMTGGYGNDDRYAAGGNINFFNKQQRISIIAQINNVNQQNFSTDDLLGVMSGSGRMVRIGGGGNRPLGGGRPGGGNFGGGFGGNSVSNLLVNQSTGLIQTKAFGINYSDKWGEKLDVTGSYFFNLTNNDAESSTNRNYFLTSPSNQIYNELNSSITQNINHRFSLRLNYQIDNDNSILFNPTFAAQLNNGSSKISGITTSGLSELNSTNNLFNSNLKGITSTNNLLIRHRFDTPGRTLSINFTGTFNKNNGNNNLNAQDIFYNSSTTSDTIDQFANLDKHGFSGGSNIVYTEPIDVNSMLQLNAKINYSEDNSDQKTFDNLYNQNPNLDTSLSNVYKKIYKTQSIGSGYRFRSGNLLFNLGLNYNISELQNAQSFPQIGSIERKFYSWLPSFMLRYMVSRNENLRIFYRTTNDDPSIDQLQQVLNNTNPTQLSIGNPNLSQDYSHMIAIRYLQTNAQHMHTFFVLLSANFIENYIGNNTIIAVKDTTVLNNILLNRGTKLSVPANLDGYINLHSFITYGVPVGFIKSNLNFNFSTSYTKTPGIINGIPNFANSSTYGLGVVVSSNISDKIDFTFSSSSNYNIVNNSGQSSSTPNSNYFSQNSSIKFYWEFWKGFFLQNDVNNQLNNGLPASYSPSTVIWNISIAKKFLANDNGEIKFSANDVLNQNTNIQHNVSDSYVEDIRTNVLGRYFLLSLVYNIRAF
;
A
#
# COMPACT_ATOMS: atom_id res chain seq x y z
N MET A 1 2.23 -92.05 81.01
CA MET A 1 1.39 -92.66 82.05
C MET A 1 -0.05 -92.47 81.71
N LYS A 2 -0.74 -93.61 81.42
CA LYS A 2 -2.08 -93.97 81.75
C LYS A 2 -3.19 -92.92 81.58
N LEU A 3 -4.29 -93.03 80.95
CA LEU A 3 -5.20 -94.12 80.66
C LEU A 3 -6.64 -93.60 80.37
N LYS A 4 -7.30 -94.06 79.35
CA LYS A 4 -8.72 -94.43 79.31
C LYS A 4 -9.85 -93.42 79.55
N TYR A 5 -10.89 -93.30 78.77
CA TYR A 5 -11.89 -94.21 78.28
C TYR A 5 -12.81 -93.57 77.23
N LEU A 6 -13.24 -94.34 76.29
CA LEU A 6 -14.42 -94.35 75.36
C LEU A 6 -15.77 -94.40 76.13
N PRO A 7 -16.96 -94.30 75.49
CA PRO A 7 -17.56 -93.77 74.21
C PRO A 7 -18.85 -92.95 74.41
N PHE A 8 -19.43 -92.38 73.42
CA PHE A 8 -20.88 -92.46 73.04
C PHE A 8 -21.20 -91.81 71.71
N LEU A 9 -21.83 -92.48 70.90
CA LEU A 9 -22.37 -92.20 69.51
C LEU A 9 -23.58 -91.33 69.56
N ILE A 10 -23.63 -90.10 68.88
CA ILE A 10 -24.90 -89.55 68.34
C ILE A 10 -24.68 -89.03 66.95
N LEU A 11 -25.32 -89.62 66.04
CA LEU A 11 -25.46 -89.32 64.59
C LEU A 11 -26.30 -88.09 64.45
N VAL A 12 -25.75 -86.89 64.04
CA VAL A 12 -26.51 -85.68 63.52
C VAL A 12 -26.12 -85.43 62.13
N SER A 13 -27.06 -85.66 61.20
CA SER A 13 -26.90 -85.34 59.79
C SER A 13 -26.84 -83.84 59.54
N CYS A 14 -25.64 -83.34 59.29
CA CYS A 14 -25.47 -82.00 58.78
C CYS A 14 -25.86 -81.95 57.30
N ILE A 15 -27.01 -81.35 56.98
CA ILE A 15 -27.39 -80.93 55.59
C ILE A 15 -26.44 -79.71 55.28
N THR A 16 -25.44 -79.92 54.44
CA THR A 16 -24.65 -78.87 53.89
C THR A 16 -25.47 -78.11 52.87
N ILE A 17 -26.01 -76.93 53.16
CA ILE A 17 -26.60 -75.99 52.21
C ILE A 17 -25.47 -75.45 51.42
N PHE A 18 -25.26 -75.95 50.16
CA PHE A 18 -24.40 -75.27 49.19
C PHE A 18 -25.10 -73.93 48.81
N PRO A 19 -24.48 -72.79 48.99
CA PRO A 19 -25.07 -71.61 48.46
C PRO A 19 -25.13 -71.69 46.94
N GLN A 20 -26.29 -71.71 46.36
CA GLN A 20 -26.44 -71.61 44.91
C GLN A 20 -25.77 -70.35 44.41
N SER A 21 -24.60 -70.55 43.72
CA SER A 21 -23.91 -69.42 43.10
C SER A 21 -24.67 -68.99 41.87
N LEU A 22 -25.22 -67.77 41.88
CA LEU A 22 -25.94 -67.20 40.78
C LEU A 22 -24.99 -66.61 39.76
N THR A 23 -25.41 -66.59 38.47
CA THR A 23 -24.58 -66.08 37.36
C THR A 23 -25.39 -65.00 36.59
N ILE A 24 -24.67 -64.06 36.01
CA ILE A 24 -25.17 -63.11 35.00
C ILE A 24 -24.29 -63.29 33.76
N GLU A 25 -24.92 -63.63 32.65
CA GLU A 25 -24.26 -63.81 31.38
C GLU A 25 -24.94 -63.00 30.28
N GLY A 26 -24.20 -62.70 29.22
CA GLY A 26 -24.73 -61.99 28.06
C GLY A 26 -23.69 -61.89 26.94
N LYS A 27 -24.13 -61.38 25.82
CA LYS A 27 -23.28 -61.17 24.63
C LYS A 27 -23.34 -59.70 24.18
N VAL A 28 -22.21 -59.13 23.84
CA VAL A 28 -22.07 -57.73 23.38
C VAL A 28 -21.81 -57.72 21.88
N GLU A 29 -22.69 -57.04 21.10
CA GLU A 29 -22.54 -56.91 19.66
C GLU A 29 -22.71 -55.47 19.20
N ASP A 30 -22.10 -55.17 18.03
CA ASP A 30 -22.32 -53.92 17.30
C ASP A 30 -23.77 -53.87 16.78
N LYS A 31 -24.49 -52.79 17.06
CA LYS A 31 -25.88 -52.64 16.65
C LYS A 31 -26.06 -52.60 15.13
N SER A 32 -25.09 -52.07 14.38
CA SER A 32 -25.16 -51.82 12.93
C SER A 32 -24.70 -53.07 12.16
N THR A 33 -23.59 -53.67 12.55
CA THR A 33 -22.91 -54.76 11.82
C THR A 33 -23.24 -56.14 12.36
N LYS A 34 -23.85 -56.23 13.57
CA LYS A 34 -24.18 -57.49 14.27
C LYS A 34 -22.92 -58.37 14.56
N LYS A 35 -21.75 -57.79 14.54
CA LYS A 35 -20.49 -58.45 14.87
C LYS A 35 -20.27 -58.40 16.38
N PRO A 36 -19.70 -59.50 16.99
CA PRO A 36 -19.34 -59.52 18.40
C PRO A 36 -18.28 -58.45 18.67
N LEU A 37 -18.37 -57.79 19.82
CA LEU A 37 -17.41 -56.86 20.33
C LEU A 37 -16.48 -57.54 21.34
N GLU A 38 -15.31 -57.96 20.92
CA GLU A 38 -14.26 -58.56 21.75
C GLU A 38 -13.62 -57.46 22.59
N ASN A 39 -13.30 -57.75 23.86
CA ASN A 39 -12.67 -56.86 24.82
C ASN A 39 -13.54 -55.65 25.20
N ALA A 40 -14.87 -55.74 25.08
CA ALA A 40 -15.74 -54.71 25.65
C ALA A 40 -15.66 -54.82 27.21
N ASN A 41 -15.49 -53.68 27.84
CA ASN A 41 -15.34 -53.62 29.29
C ASN A 41 -16.70 -53.71 29.96
N VAL A 42 -16.93 -54.73 30.74
CA VAL A 42 -18.19 -55.05 31.41
C VAL A 42 -17.98 -54.89 32.92
N ILE A 43 -18.67 -53.93 33.54
CA ILE A 43 -18.62 -53.64 34.96
C ILE A 43 -19.98 -53.89 35.57
N LEU A 44 -20.03 -54.66 36.65
CA LEU A 44 -21.20 -54.95 37.42
C LEU A 44 -21.01 -54.47 38.84
N ILE A 45 -21.85 -53.55 39.31
CA ILE A 45 -21.78 -52.94 40.64
C ILE A 45 -22.98 -53.41 41.46
N ARG A 46 -22.76 -54.08 42.60
CA ARG A 46 -23.86 -54.41 43.53
C ARG A 46 -24.27 -53.14 44.32
N LEU A 47 -25.51 -52.84 44.28
CA LEU A 47 -26.02 -51.57 44.87
C LEU A 47 -26.08 -51.60 46.40
N ASP A 48 -26.18 -52.79 47.03
CA ASP A 48 -26.32 -52.95 48.47
C ASP A 48 -25.04 -52.65 49.25
N ASP A 49 -23.85 -52.98 48.65
CA ASP A 49 -22.53 -52.79 49.30
C ASP A 49 -21.47 -52.12 48.43
N SER A 50 -21.88 -51.66 47.25
CA SER A 50 -21.03 -51.01 46.24
C SER A 50 -19.89 -51.87 45.72
N LYS A 51 -19.99 -53.23 45.84
CA LYS A 51 -18.96 -54.17 45.40
C LYS A 51 -18.94 -54.19 43.88
N ILE A 52 -17.73 -54.01 43.31
CA ILE A 52 -17.51 -53.95 41.85
C ILE A 52 -16.93 -55.27 41.37
N PHE A 53 -17.54 -55.81 40.30
CA PHE A 53 -17.06 -56.91 39.52
C PHE A 53 -16.78 -56.40 38.11
N GLY A 54 -15.62 -56.70 37.57
CA GLY A 54 -15.20 -56.28 36.24
C GLY A 54 -14.65 -57.41 35.41
N MET A 55 -14.99 -57.43 34.11
CA MET A 55 -14.40 -58.34 33.15
C MET A 55 -14.46 -57.76 31.76
N THR A 56 -13.83 -58.35 30.78
CA THR A 56 -13.97 -58.04 29.36
C THR A 56 -14.70 -59.16 28.65
N SER A 57 -15.45 -58.81 27.55
CA SER A 57 -16.05 -59.80 26.67
C SER A 57 -15.00 -60.64 25.91
N ASP A 58 -15.28 -61.87 25.64
CA ASP A 58 -14.42 -62.76 24.87
C ASP A 58 -14.45 -62.50 23.34
N LYS A 59 -13.79 -63.36 22.54
CA LYS A 59 -13.74 -63.27 21.07
C LYS A 59 -15.10 -63.33 20.38
N ASP A 60 -16.06 -64.03 21.00
CA ASP A 60 -17.43 -64.14 20.52
C ASP A 60 -18.38 -63.07 21.12
N GLY A 61 -17.82 -62.16 21.90
CA GLY A 61 -18.54 -61.08 22.57
C GLY A 61 -19.20 -61.47 23.89
N ASN A 62 -19.03 -62.72 24.40
CA ASN A 62 -19.70 -63.20 25.58
C ASN A 62 -19.02 -62.71 26.88
N PHE A 63 -19.79 -62.56 27.91
CA PHE A 63 -19.31 -62.30 29.28
C PHE A 63 -20.11 -63.12 30.30
N LEU A 64 -19.46 -63.59 31.39
CA LEU A 64 -20.06 -64.41 32.44
C LEU A 64 -19.54 -64.01 33.81
N PHE A 65 -20.37 -63.40 34.61
CA PHE A 65 -20.12 -63.22 36.06
C PHE A 65 -20.68 -64.42 36.80
N ASN A 66 -19.84 -65.10 37.55
CA ASN A 66 -20.16 -66.24 38.39
C ASN A 66 -20.03 -65.91 39.88
N LYS A 67 -20.53 -66.79 40.77
CA LYS A 67 -20.48 -66.64 42.21
C LYS A 67 -21.07 -65.32 42.75
N LEU A 68 -22.15 -64.83 42.09
CA LEU A 68 -22.88 -63.67 42.51
C LEU A 68 -23.88 -64.02 43.65
N SER A 69 -24.08 -63.04 44.56
CA SER A 69 -25.08 -63.11 45.59
C SER A 69 -26.40 -62.49 45.12
N ARG A 70 -27.50 -62.81 45.76
CA ARG A 70 -28.76 -62.12 45.53
C ARG A 70 -28.66 -60.61 45.84
N GLY A 71 -29.30 -59.74 45.06
CA GLY A 71 -29.25 -58.28 45.24
C GLY A 71 -29.51 -57.55 43.94
N LYS A 72 -29.52 -56.25 44.07
CA LYS A 72 -29.61 -55.30 42.93
C LYS A 72 -28.23 -54.95 42.41
N TYR A 73 -28.09 -54.96 41.08
CA TYR A 73 -26.84 -54.68 40.39
C TYR A 73 -27.05 -53.65 39.32
N ASN A 74 -26.07 -52.74 39.14
CA ASN A 74 -25.98 -51.88 37.98
C ASN A 74 -24.90 -52.43 37.04
N LEU A 75 -25.33 -52.75 35.81
CA LEU A 75 -24.44 -53.23 34.75
C LEU A 75 -24.09 -52.04 33.84
N SER A 76 -22.78 -51.84 33.60
CA SER A 76 -22.25 -50.85 32.67
C SER A 76 -21.31 -51.52 31.67
N ILE A 77 -21.58 -51.38 30.38
CA ILE A 77 -20.76 -51.91 29.30
C ILE A 77 -20.22 -50.77 28.48
N THR A 78 -18.87 -50.72 28.30
CA THR A 78 -18.16 -49.67 27.54
C THR A 78 -17.24 -50.31 26.52
N PHE A 79 -17.21 -49.71 25.33
CA PHE A 79 -16.28 -50.07 24.27
C PHE A 79 -15.86 -48.80 23.52
N VAL A 80 -14.58 -48.73 23.09
CA VAL A 80 -14.04 -47.52 22.45
C VAL A 80 -14.78 -47.26 21.14
N GLY A 81 -15.31 -46.05 20.99
CA GLY A 81 -16.08 -45.66 19.80
C GLY A 81 -17.59 -46.00 19.87
N TYR A 82 -18.08 -46.48 21.02
CA TYR A 82 -19.49 -46.86 21.21
C TYR A 82 -20.15 -46.12 22.38
N SER A 83 -21.47 -45.99 22.34
CA SER A 83 -22.23 -45.44 23.45
C SER A 83 -22.20 -46.38 24.64
N VAL A 84 -22.10 -45.83 25.85
CA VAL A 84 -22.14 -46.59 27.11
C VAL A 84 -23.54 -47.22 27.25
N TYR A 85 -23.59 -48.54 27.47
CA TYR A 85 -24.86 -49.20 27.84
C TYR A 85 -24.91 -49.32 29.37
N LYS A 86 -26.03 -48.94 29.99
CA LYS A 86 -26.28 -49.11 31.42
C LYS A 86 -27.67 -49.65 31.68
N THR A 87 -27.77 -50.60 32.60
CA THR A 87 -29.06 -51.15 33.05
C THR A 87 -28.96 -51.64 34.46
N ASP A 88 -30.06 -51.56 35.17
CA ASP A 88 -30.20 -52.12 36.52
C ASP A 88 -30.75 -53.54 36.40
N ILE A 89 -30.17 -54.44 37.17
CA ILE A 89 -30.49 -55.88 37.17
C ILE A 89 -30.85 -56.27 38.60
N GLU A 90 -31.89 -57.03 38.77
CA GLU A 90 -32.30 -57.62 40.08
C GLU A 90 -32.14 -59.14 40.01
N LEU A 91 -31.18 -59.68 40.77
CA LEU A 91 -30.84 -61.10 40.81
C LEU A 91 -31.50 -61.72 42.06
N GLN A 92 -32.63 -62.50 41.89
CA GLN A 92 -33.41 -63.03 42.99
C GLN A 92 -33.18 -64.51 43.27
N LYS A 93 -33.58 -65.45 42.39
CA LYS A 93 -33.59 -66.89 42.66
C LYS A 93 -32.97 -67.77 41.55
N SER A 94 -32.66 -67.23 40.40
CA SER A 94 -32.07 -67.90 39.25
C SER A 94 -31.00 -67.12 38.58
N SER A 95 -30.06 -67.78 37.92
CA SER A 95 -29.12 -67.16 36.99
C SER A 95 -29.85 -66.44 35.87
N LEU A 96 -29.25 -65.25 35.43
CA LEU A 96 -29.85 -64.38 34.47
C LEU A 96 -29.00 -64.33 33.18
N ASN A 97 -29.65 -64.67 32.06
CA ASN A 97 -29.06 -64.45 30.75
C ASN A 97 -29.64 -63.18 30.10
N LEU A 98 -28.79 -62.21 29.83
CA LEU A 98 -29.18 -60.92 29.27
C LEU A 98 -29.32 -60.93 27.75
N GLN A 99 -29.12 -62.13 27.15
CA GLN A 99 -29.10 -62.29 25.69
C GLN A 99 -28.08 -61.39 25.01
N ILE A 100 -28.42 -60.81 23.84
CA ILE A 100 -27.52 -59.95 23.06
C ILE A 100 -27.76 -58.48 23.42
N ILE A 101 -26.71 -57.83 23.86
CA ILE A 101 -26.68 -56.39 24.16
C ILE A 101 -26.01 -55.64 23.00
N TYR A 102 -26.76 -54.77 22.36
CA TYR A 102 -26.27 -54.00 21.22
C TYR A 102 -25.72 -52.65 21.64
N LEU A 103 -24.45 -52.39 21.32
CA LEU A 103 -23.82 -51.07 21.46
C LEU A 103 -23.94 -50.29 20.16
N SER A 104 -24.30 -49.02 20.23
CA SER A 104 -24.38 -48.13 19.08
C SER A 104 -23.03 -47.44 18.87
N PRO A 105 -22.43 -47.49 17.65
CA PRO A 105 -21.25 -46.72 17.39
C PRO A 105 -21.52 -45.22 17.51
N VAL A 106 -20.66 -44.53 18.25
CA VAL A 106 -20.70 -43.06 18.40
C VAL A 106 -19.39 -42.53 17.78
N GLY A 107 -19.52 -41.70 16.79
CA GLY A 107 -18.33 -40.99 16.25
C GLY A 107 -17.72 -40.15 17.39
N VAL A 108 -16.55 -40.52 17.84
CA VAL A 108 -15.79 -39.75 18.82
C VAL A 108 -15.38 -38.43 18.13
N ARG A 109 -16.17 -37.38 18.26
CA ARG A 109 -15.64 -36.03 18.05
C ARG A 109 -14.67 -35.75 19.21
N LEU A 110 -13.42 -36.02 18.99
CA LEU A 110 -12.35 -35.49 19.81
C LEU A 110 -12.51 -33.96 19.69
N LYS A 111 -12.76 -33.27 20.80
CA LYS A 111 -12.56 -31.83 20.85
C LYS A 111 -11.11 -31.60 20.44
N PRO A 112 -10.84 -30.81 19.41
CA PRO A 112 -9.46 -30.51 19.07
C PRO A 112 -8.82 -29.99 20.34
N VAL A 113 -7.71 -30.55 20.74
CA VAL A 113 -6.82 -29.95 21.75
C VAL A 113 -6.27 -28.72 21.04
N VAL A 114 -6.89 -27.59 21.25
CA VAL A 114 -6.37 -26.30 20.86
C VAL A 114 -5.17 -26.07 21.77
N VAL A 115 -4.00 -26.44 21.30
CA VAL A 115 -2.74 -25.97 21.88
C VAL A 115 -2.68 -24.49 21.48
N SER A 116 -3.25 -23.61 22.28
CA SER A 116 -3.02 -22.16 22.18
C SER A 116 -1.65 -21.86 22.75
N ALA A 117 -0.60 -22.13 21.98
CA ALA A 117 0.61 -21.36 22.12
C ALA A 117 0.27 -19.98 21.56
N ASP A 118 0.42 -18.90 22.33
CA ASP A 118 0.29 -17.54 21.82
C ASP A 118 1.23 -17.42 20.61
N PRO A 119 0.72 -17.15 19.40
CA PRO A 119 1.57 -17.16 18.22
C PRO A 119 2.61 -16.07 18.36
N THR A 120 3.86 -16.38 18.07
CA THR A 120 4.94 -15.38 18.04
C THR A 120 4.53 -14.24 17.10
N PRO A 121 4.36 -12.99 17.60
CA PRO A 121 3.76 -11.93 16.82
C PRO A 121 4.58 -11.52 15.60
N ILE A 122 5.93 -11.52 15.74
CA ILE A 122 6.84 -11.02 14.72
C ILE A 122 8.05 -11.94 14.65
N VAL A 123 8.39 -12.34 13.42
CA VAL A 123 9.56 -13.17 13.14
C VAL A 123 10.34 -12.56 11.99
N LEU A 124 11.66 -12.46 12.14
CA LEU A 124 12.55 -12.07 11.05
C LEU A 124 13.00 -13.33 10.30
N LYS A 125 12.71 -13.38 8.98
CA LYS A 125 13.16 -14.43 8.08
C LYS A 125 14.05 -13.83 6.99
N SER A 126 15.34 -13.88 7.21
CA SER A 126 16.33 -13.30 6.30
C SER A 126 16.14 -11.79 6.10
N ASP A 127 15.44 -11.38 5.06
CA ASP A 127 15.12 -9.97 4.72
C ASP A 127 13.64 -9.63 4.88
N THR A 128 12.84 -10.59 5.28
CA THR A 128 11.39 -10.48 5.40
C THR A 128 10.99 -10.38 6.86
N THR A 129 10.28 -9.31 7.22
CA THR A 129 9.59 -9.22 8.51
C THR A 129 8.22 -9.87 8.38
N GLU A 130 8.01 -10.96 9.10
CA GLU A 130 6.75 -11.71 9.11
C GLU A 130 5.97 -11.39 10.38
N TYR A 131 4.74 -10.88 10.23
CA TYR A 131 3.80 -10.62 11.31
C TYR A 131 2.73 -11.71 11.29
N ASN A 132 2.48 -12.33 12.44
CA ASN A 132 1.40 -13.29 12.59
C ASN A 132 0.08 -12.55 12.85
N ALA A 133 -0.89 -12.65 11.92
CA ALA A 133 -2.17 -11.94 12.03
C ALA A 133 -2.94 -12.31 13.31
N GLY A 134 -2.84 -13.58 13.76
CA GLY A 134 -3.51 -14.06 14.98
C GLY A 134 -3.03 -13.42 16.28
N ALA A 135 -1.84 -12.79 16.27
CA ALA A 135 -1.31 -12.08 17.43
C ALA A 135 -1.85 -10.64 17.55
N PHE A 136 -2.53 -10.11 16.52
CA PHE A 136 -3.10 -8.77 16.48
C PHE A 136 -4.62 -8.89 16.35
N LYS A 137 -5.33 -8.78 17.47
CA LYS A 137 -6.79 -8.93 17.46
C LYS A 137 -7.45 -7.72 16.85
N VAL A 138 -8.34 -7.98 15.91
CA VAL A 138 -9.22 -7.01 15.27
C VAL A 138 -10.66 -7.50 15.37
N ASN A 139 -11.63 -6.61 15.18
CA ASN A 139 -13.02 -7.02 15.10
C ASN A 139 -13.26 -7.96 13.90
N LYS A 140 -14.31 -8.76 13.96
CA LYS A 140 -14.62 -9.81 12.99
C LYS A 140 -14.83 -9.29 11.55
N ASP A 141 -15.27 -8.04 11.42
CA ASP A 141 -15.58 -7.41 10.12
C ASP A 141 -14.48 -6.45 9.66
N ALA A 142 -13.32 -6.45 10.34
CA ALA A 142 -12.17 -5.62 10.01
C ALA A 142 -11.57 -5.98 8.63
N LEU A 143 -11.00 -4.99 7.97
CA LEU A 143 -10.28 -5.14 6.72
C LEU A 143 -8.77 -5.34 6.97
N ALA A 144 -8.05 -5.73 5.94
CA ALA A 144 -6.59 -5.88 6.01
C ALA A 144 -5.89 -4.59 6.46
N GLU A 145 -6.40 -3.41 6.07
CA GLU A 145 -5.89 -2.11 6.50
C GLU A 145 -5.97 -1.93 8.02
N ASP A 146 -7.10 -2.32 8.65
CA ASP A 146 -7.27 -2.22 10.11
C ASP A 146 -6.29 -3.14 10.85
N LEU A 147 -6.01 -4.32 10.28
CA LEU A 147 -5.05 -5.27 10.85
C LEU A 147 -3.61 -4.75 10.77
N ILE A 148 -3.19 -4.26 9.59
CA ILE A 148 -1.79 -3.83 9.41
C ILE A 148 -1.44 -2.57 10.21
N THR A 149 -2.42 -1.69 10.48
CA THR A 149 -2.21 -0.48 11.29
C THR A 149 -1.86 -0.77 12.74
N LYS A 150 -2.13 -2.01 13.22
CA LYS A 150 -1.72 -2.47 14.56
C LYS A 150 -0.29 -3.00 14.63
N MET A 151 0.33 -3.22 13.47
CA MET A 151 1.67 -3.83 13.37
C MET A 151 2.77 -2.78 13.52
N PRO A 152 3.80 -3.02 14.35
CA PRO A 152 4.91 -2.08 14.52
C PRO A 152 5.61 -1.75 13.20
N GLY A 153 5.90 -0.47 12.97
CA GLY A 153 6.58 0.01 11.78
C GLY A 153 5.70 0.11 10.53
N ILE A 154 4.38 -0.13 10.64
CA ILE A 154 3.42 0.12 9.57
C ILE A 154 2.53 1.30 9.97
N THR A 155 2.39 2.27 9.08
CA THR A 155 1.54 3.44 9.25
C THR A 155 0.69 3.68 8.01
N VAL A 156 -0.52 4.21 8.19
CA VAL A 156 -1.39 4.62 7.10
C VAL A 156 -1.73 6.09 7.31
N GLN A 157 -1.31 6.95 6.38
CA GLN A 157 -1.55 8.39 6.43
C GLN A 157 -2.11 8.87 5.09
N ASN A 158 -3.25 9.53 5.11
CA ASN A 158 -3.92 10.06 3.92
C ASN A 158 -4.07 9.03 2.78
N GLY A 159 -4.40 7.77 3.13
CA GLY A 159 -4.54 6.67 2.17
C GLY A 159 -3.22 6.10 1.64
N THR A 160 -2.08 6.61 2.09
CA THR A 160 -0.75 6.06 1.75
C THR A 160 -0.28 5.13 2.85
N VAL A 161 0.03 3.89 2.49
CA VAL A 161 0.58 2.89 3.41
C VAL A 161 2.10 2.98 3.41
N GLN A 162 2.67 3.12 4.59
CA GLN A 162 4.11 3.09 4.79
C GLN A 162 4.49 1.88 5.65
N ALA A 163 5.56 1.21 5.29
CA ALA A 163 6.15 0.14 6.06
C ALA A 163 7.63 0.43 6.29
N GLN A 164 8.04 0.42 7.55
CA GLN A 164 9.43 0.70 7.91
C GLN A 164 9.94 2.06 7.40
N GLY A 165 9.09 3.09 7.45
CA GLY A 165 9.43 4.46 7.01
C GLY A 165 9.45 4.68 5.49
N GLU A 166 9.06 3.68 4.70
CA GLU A 166 9.01 3.76 3.23
C GLU A 166 7.60 3.45 2.72
N ASN A 167 7.19 4.14 1.65
CA ASN A 167 5.89 3.88 1.05
C ASN A 167 5.83 2.47 0.47
N VAL A 168 4.75 1.76 0.76
CA VAL A 168 4.46 0.45 0.15
C VAL A 168 4.03 0.67 -1.30
N GLN A 169 4.80 0.08 -2.21
CA GLN A 169 4.58 0.23 -3.65
C GLN A 169 3.79 -0.94 -4.23
N LYS A 170 3.77 -2.07 -3.53
CA LYS A 170 3.16 -3.30 -4.02
C LYS A 170 2.54 -4.12 -2.89
N VAL A 171 1.37 -4.67 -3.14
CA VAL A 171 0.75 -5.65 -2.25
C VAL A 171 0.47 -6.93 -3.03
N LEU A 172 0.93 -8.04 -2.47
CA LEU A 172 0.72 -9.39 -3.00
C LEU A 172 -0.25 -10.16 -2.11
N VAL A 173 -0.96 -11.12 -2.69
CA VAL A 173 -1.76 -12.10 -1.95
C VAL A 173 -1.22 -13.50 -2.28
N ASP A 174 -0.66 -14.18 -1.27
CA ASP A 174 0.07 -15.46 -1.40
C ASP A 174 1.13 -15.43 -2.51
N GLY A 175 1.91 -14.35 -2.57
CA GLY A 175 3.00 -14.15 -3.52
C GLY A 175 2.59 -13.75 -4.93
N ARG A 176 1.30 -13.52 -5.20
CA ARG A 176 0.78 -13.13 -6.52
C ARG A 176 0.25 -11.71 -6.50
N GLU A 177 0.39 -11.01 -7.61
CA GLU A 177 -0.18 -9.66 -7.77
C GLU A 177 -1.70 -9.71 -7.71
N PHE A 178 -2.28 -8.71 -7.04
CA PHE A 178 -3.72 -8.61 -6.83
C PHE A 178 -4.14 -7.19 -7.20
N PHE A 179 -4.93 -7.04 -8.27
CA PHE A 179 -5.29 -5.75 -8.89
C PHE A 179 -4.08 -4.87 -9.28
N GLY A 180 -3.01 -5.51 -9.80
CA GLY A 180 -1.80 -4.80 -10.21
C GLY A 180 -0.96 -4.33 -9.01
N SER A 181 -0.50 -3.08 -9.04
CA SER A 181 0.40 -2.51 -8.02
C SER A 181 -0.30 -1.58 -7.02
N ASP A 182 -1.63 -1.52 -6.99
CA ASP A 182 -2.36 -0.62 -6.08
C ASP A 182 -2.51 -1.25 -4.67
N PRO A 183 -1.81 -0.77 -3.63
CA PRO A 183 -1.94 -1.26 -2.28
C PRO A 183 -3.35 -1.10 -1.70
N ASN A 184 -4.05 0.00 -2.02
CA ASN A 184 -5.37 0.31 -1.47
C ASN A 184 -6.43 -0.64 -2.02
N ALA A 185 -6.33 -1.05 -3.29
CA ALA A 185 -7.26 -2.01 -3.88
C ALA A 185 -7.24 -3.36 -3.15
N VAL A 186 -6.11 -3.73 -2.54
CA VAL A 186 -6.00 -4.94 -1.72
C VAL A 186 -6.45 -4.69 -0.28
N LEU A 187 -5.84 -3.71 0.38
CA LEU A 187 -5.97 -3.52 1.83
C LEU A 187 -7.38 -3.10 2.25
N LYS A 188 -8.09 -2.34 1.40
CA LYS A 188 -9.47 -1.89 1.65
C LYS A 188 -10.54 -2.89 1.20
N ASN A 189 -10.16 -3.98 0.53
CA ASN A 189 -11.12 -4.96 0.02
C ASN A 189 -10.93 -6.39 0.54
N LEU A 190 -9.82 -6.69 1.24
CA LEU A 190 -9.57 -8.02 1.78
C LEU A 190 -9.97 -8.08 3.27
N PRO A 191 -10.87 -9.02 3.69
CA PRO A 191 -11.20 -9.19 5.11
C PRO A 191 -10.00 -9.66 5.92
N ALA A 192 -9.80 -9.11 7.13
CA ALA A 192 -8.72 -9.52 8.04
C ALA A 192 -8.84 -10.99 8.48
N GLU A 193 -10.06 -11.53 8.55
CA GLU A 193 -10.30 -12.91 9.00
C GLU A 193 -9.67 -13.99 8.10
N VAL A 194 -9.42 -13.69 6.81
CA VAL A 194 -8.78 -14.63 5.88
C VAL A 194 -7.26 -14.61 5.97
N ILE A 195 -6.69 -13.68 6.71
CA ILE A 195 -5.25 -13.44 6.78
C ILE A 195 -4.61 -14.32 7.87
N GLU A 196 -3.57 -15.05 7.50
CA GLU A 196 -2.72 -15.80 8.44
C GLU A 196 -1.50 -14.98 8.85
N LYS A 197 -0.84 -14.36 7.87
CA LYS A 197 0.43 -13.63 8.06
C LYS A 197 0.53 -12.44 7.12
N ILE A 198 1.26 -11.44 7.56
CA ILE A 198 1.70 -10.29 6.77
C ILE A 198 3.23 -10.33 6.69
N GLN A 199 3.76 -10.28 5.48
CA GLN A 199 5.20 -10.27 5.22
C GLN A 199 5.59 -8.93 4.60
N VAL A 200 6.56 -8.24 5.19
CA VAL A 200 7.11 -6.97 4.71
C VAL A 200 8.55 -7.19 4.27
N PHE A 201 8.85 -6.86 3.03
CA PHE A 201 10.19 -7.02 2.45
C PHE A 201 10.41 -6.08 1.26
N ASP A 202 11.67 -5.98 0.84
CA ASP A 202 12.06 -5.30 -0.39
C ASP A 202 12.07 -6.29 -1.53
N GLN A 203 11.05 -6.25 -2.39
CA GLN A 203 10.95 -7.14 -3.55
C GLN A 203 11.92 -6.65 -4.63
N GLN A 204 12.90 -7.47 -4.95
CA GLN A 204 13.83 -7.25 -6.07
C GLN A 204 13.11 -7.43 -7.41
N SER A 205 13.70 -6.91 -8.51
CA SER A 205 13.23 -7.18 -9.87
C SER A 205 13.24 -8.69 -10.18
N ASP A 206 12.42 -9.14 -11.14
CA ASP A 206 12.38 -10.55 -11.55
C ASP A 206 13.75 -11.04 -12.08
N GLN A 207 14.52 -10.16 -12.72
CA GLN A 207 15.87 -10.47 -13.19
C GLN A 207 16.84 -10.59 -12.01
N ALA A 208 16.80 -9.69 -11.03
CA ALA A 208 17.63 -9.75 -9.83
C ALA A 208 17.33 -10.98 -8.97
N GLN A 209 16.05 -11.36 -8.82
CA GLN A 209 15.66 -12.59 -8.13
C GLN A 209 16.20 -13.84 -8.82
N PHE A 210 16.28 -13.85 -10.15
CA PHE A 210 16.79 -14.97 -10.91
C PHE A 210 18.31 -15.08 -10.85
N THR A 211 19.02 -13.94 -10.99
CA THR A 211 20.50 -13.89 -11.00
C THR A 211 21.09 -13.90 -9.59
N GLY A 212 20.31 -13.49 -8.59
CA GLY A 212 20.75 -13.33 -7.21
C GLY A 212 21.60 -12.08 -6.96
N PHE A 213 21.76 -11.20 -7.94
CA PHE A 213 22.39 -9.89 -7.79
C PHE A 213 21.35 -8.80 -7.65
N ASP A 214 21.57 -7.91 -6.71
CA ASP A 214 20.73 -6.73 -6.54
C ASP A 214 21.04 -5.73 -7.67
N ASP A 215 20.06 -5.45 -8.53
CA ASP A 215 20.15 -4.47 -9.62
C ASP A 215 19.71 -3.08 -9.16
N GLY A 216 19.43 -2.93 -7.88
CA GLY A 216 18.94 -1.71 -7.27
C GLY A 216 17.47 -1.39 -7.54
N ASN A 217 16.75 -2.23 -8.26
CA ASN A 217 15.32 -2.08 -8.48
C ASN A 217 14.55 -2.88 -7.43
N THR A 218 14.22 -2.25 -6.33
CA THR A 218 13.47 -2.86 -5.23
C THR A 218 12.20 -2.09 -4.97
N ASN A 219 11.13 -2.82 -4.69
CA ASN A 219 9.83 -2.27 -4.29
C ASN A 219 9.52 -2.67 -2.85
N LYS A 220 9.23 -1.71 -1.96
CA LYS A 220 8.70 -2.03 -0.64
C LYS A 220 7.37 -2.75 -0.80
N THR A 221 7.32 -4.00 -0.39
CA THR A 221 6.21 -4.92 -0.69
C THR A 221 5.62 -5.48 0.59
N ILE A 222 4.30 -5.54 0.63
CA ILE A 222 3.53 -6.31 1.61
C ILE A 222 2.99 -7.56 0.90
N ASN A 223 3.29 -8.75 1.43
CA ASN A 223 2.65 -9.98 0.99
C ASN A 223 1.69 -10.48 2.07
N ILE A 224 0.43 -10.59 1.72
CA ILE A 224 -0.64 -11.13 2.56
C ILE A 224 -0.70 -12.64 2.32
N VAL A 225 -0.42 -13.42 3.35
CA VAL A 225 -0.55 -14.88 3.30
C VAL A 225 -1.90 -15.27 3.86
N THR A 226 -2.72 -15.95 3.05
CA THR A 226 -4.05 -16.38 3.45
C THR A 226 -4.01 -17.70 4.22
N ARG A 227 -4.96 -17.90 5.16
CA ARG A 227 -5.09 -19.16 5.92
C ARG A 227 -5.35 -20.32 4.97
N PHE A 228 -4.76 -21.46 5.25
CA PHE A 228 -4.88 -22.65 4.38
C PHE A 228 -6.34 -23.06 4.12
N GLN A 229 -7.17 -23.04 5.16
CA GLN A 229 -8.57 -23.39 5.06
C GLN A 229 -9.39 -22.38 4.22
N ASN A 230 -8.92 -21.15 4.04
CA ASN A 230 -9.58 -20.10 3.28
C ASN A 230 -9.06 -20.00 1.83
N ARG A 231 -8.21 -20.94 1.40
CA ARG A 231 -7.77 -21.07 0.00
C ARG A 231 -8.77 -21.78 -0.90
N GLN A 232 -9.89 -22.22 -0.33
CA GLN A 232 -11.06 -22.76 -1.04
C GLN A 232 -12.31 -22.15 -0.43
N GLY A 233 -13.10 -21.45 -1.26
CA GLY A 233 -14.33 -20.84 -0.80
C GLY A 233 -14.63 -19.51 -1.49
N THR A 234 -15.76 -18.93 -1.10
CA THR A 234 -16.22 -17.64 -1.56
C THR A 234 -16.36 -16.71 -0.38
N PHE A 235 -15.71 -15.57 -0.45
CA PHE A 235 -15.80 -14.55 0.59
C PHE A 235 -15.82 -13.15 0.00
N GLY A 236 -16.40 -12.23 0.75
CA GLY A 236 -16.48 -10.84 0.31
C GLY A 236 -17.46 -10.03 1.14
N ARG A 237 -17.68 -8.80 0.74
CA ARG A 237 -18.57 -7.85 1.39
C ARG A 237 -19.30 -7.02 0.35
N MET A 238 -20.60 -6.86 0.53
CA MET A 238 -21.45 -5.98 -0.26
C MET A 238 -22.07 -4.93 0.65
N THR A 239 -22.14 -3.70 0.21
CA THR A 239 -22.68 -2.57 0.97
C THR A 239 -23.53 -1.70 0.06
N GLY A 240 -24.71 -1.30 0.53
CA GLY A 240 -25.54 -0.32 -0.12
C GLY A 240 -26.12 0.64 0.92
N GLY A 241 -25.92 1.95 0.75
CA GLY A 241 -26.37 2.98 1.67
C GLY A 241 -26.88 4.22 0.95
N TYR A 242 -27.88 4.86 1.55
CA TYR A 242 -28.45 6.11 1.10
C TYR A 242 -28.68 7.04 2.30
N GLY A 243 -28.56 8.32 2.09
CA GLY A 243 -28.63 9.32 3.14
C GLY A 243 -29.25 10.65 2.75
N ASN A 244 -29.07 11.65 3.61
CA ASN A 244 -29.51 13.02 3.31
C ASN A 244 -28.67 13.64 2.17
N ASP A 245 -29.20 14.73 1.56
CA ASP A 245 -28.54 15.47 0.48
C ASP A 245 -28.10 14.56 -0.69
N ASP A 246 -28.96 13.57 -1.02
CA ASP A 246 -28.72 12.60 -2.09
C ASP A 246 -27.37 11.88 -1.97
N ARG A 247 -26.85 11.72 -0.74
CA ARG A 247 -25.64 10.97 -0.48
C ARG A 247 -25.90 9.47 -0.62
N TYR A 248 -25.07 8.80 -1.40
CA TYR A 248 -25.14 7.37 -1.59
C TYR A 248 -23.74 6.74 -1.60
N ALA A 249 -23.68 5.50 -1.15
CA ALA A 249 -22.51 4.66 -1.27
C ALA A 249 -22.97 3.21 -1.47
N ALA A 250 -22.62 2.63 -2.61
CA ALA A 250 -22.89 1.24 -2.90
C ALA A 250 -21.64 0.60 -3.52
N GLY A 251 -21.38 -0.64 -3.15
CA GLY A 251 -20.25 -1.36 -3.68
C GLY A 251 -19.95 -2.63 -2.93
N GLY A 252 -18.85 -3.25 -3.26
CA GLY A 252 -18.37 -4.44 -2.59
C GLY A 252 -17.32 -5.19 -3.36
N ASN A 253 -16.92 -6.29 -2.78
CA ASN A 253 -16.00 -7.24 -3.37
C ASN A 253 -16.53 -8.65 -3.18
N ILE A 254 -16.16 -9.52 -4.12
CA ILE A 254 -16.39 -10.95 -4.02
C ILE A 254 -15.16 -11.69 -4.52
N ASN A 255 -14.71 -12.68 -3.76
CA ASN A 255 -13.51 -13.45 -4.02
C ASN A 255 -13.87 -14.93 -4.08
N PHE A 256 -13.54 -15.56 -5.19
CA PHE A 256 -13.69 -17.00 -5.43
C PHE A 256 -12.30 -17.62 -5.46
N PHE A 257 -11.97 -18.36 -4.41
CA PHE A 257 -10.69 -19.07 -4.31
C PHE A 257 -10.92 -20.58 -4.45
N ASN A 258 -10.19 -21.20 -5.33
CA ASN A 258 -10.20 -22.65 -5.54
C ASN A 258 -8.77 -23.14 -5.75
N LYS A 259 -8.07 -23.44 -4.68
CA LYS A 259 -6.66 -23.87 -4.65
C LYS A 259 -5.74 -22.83 -5.30
N GLN A 260 -5.42 -23.00 -6.57
CA GLN A 260 -4.54 -22.12 -7.33
C GLN A 260 -5.31 -21.05 -8.11
N GLN A 261 -6.56 -21.35 -8.45
CA GLN A 261 -7.42 -20.41 -9.17
C GLN A 261 -8.01 -19.39 -8.20
N ARG A 262 -7.95 -18.14 -8.58
CA ARG A 262 -8.51 -17.02 -7.82
C ARG A 262 -9.17 -16.05 -8.79
N ILE A 263 -10.40 -15.70 -8.48
CA ILE A 263 -11.15 -14.67 -9.19
C ILE A 263 -11.63 -13.69 -8.13
N SER A 264 -11.32 -12.42 -8.32
CA SER A 264 -11.76 -11.36 -7.44
C SER A 264 -12.42 -10.26 -8.25
N ILE A 265 -13.58 -9.82 -7.80
CA ILE A 265 -14.36 -8.76 -8.45
C ILE A 265 -14.59 -7.67 -7.41
N ILE A 266 -14.36 -6.42 -7.78
CA ILE A 266 -14.68 -5.23 -6.98
C ILE A 266 -15.57 -4.31 -7.81
N ALA A 267 -16.56 -3.70 -7.17
CA ALA A 267 -17.37 -2.66 -7.75
C ALA A 267 -17.72 -1.59 -6.72
N GLN A 268 -17.77 -0.34 -7.13
CA GLN A 268 -18.06 0.78 -6.25
C GLN A 268 -18.73 1.92 -7.02
N ILE A 269 -19.74 2.51 -6.38
CA ILE A 269 -20.36 3.76 -6.83
C ILE A 269 -20.72 4.60 -5.61
N ASN A 270 -20.27 5.84 -5.55
CA ASN A 270 -20.57 6.74 -4.43
C ASN A 270 -20.34 8.21 -4.78
N ASN A 271 -20.91 9.09 -3.95
CA ASN A 271 -20.67 10.54 -3.94
C ASN A 271 -20.27 11.05 -2.53
N VAL A 272 -19.62 10.20 -1.75
CA VAL A 272 -19.19 10.48 -0.36
C VAL A 272 -17.66 10.43 -0.23
N ASN A 273 -16.94 10.77 -1.29
CA ASN A 273 -15.46 10.81 -1.36
C ASN A 273 -14.77 9.49 -0.98
N GLN A 274 -15.44 8.34 -1.09
CA GLN A 274 -14.83 7.04 -0.82
C GLN A 274 -14.07 6.55 -2.05
N GLN A 275 -12.77 6.32 -1.90
CA GLN A 275 -11.91 5.71 -2.92
C GLN A 275 -11.25 4.47 -2.34
N ASN A 276 -11.49 3.32 -2.98
CA ASN A 276 -10.85 2.05 -2.63
C ASN A 276 -9.69 1.72 -3.59
N PHE A 277 -9.06 2.73 -4.17
CA PHE A 277 -7.92 2.68 -5.07
C PHE A 277 -7.05 3.92 -4.88
N SER A 278 -5.81 3.87 -5.36
CA SER A 278 -4.85 4.96 -5.20
C SER A 278 -5.20 6.20 -6.03
N THR A 279 -4.96 7.39 -5.47
CA THR A 279 -5.08 8.67 -6.19
C THR A 279 -4.04 8.81 -7.32
N ASP A 280 -2.89 8.13 -7.22
CA ASP A 280 -1.88 8.09 -8.28
C ASP A 280 -2.44 7.47 -9.58
N ASP A 281 -3.50 6.68 -9.47
CA ASP A 281 -4.21 6.09 -10.59
C ASP A 281 -5.09 7.10 -11.36
N LEU A 282 -5.39 8.26 -10.78
CA LEU A 282 -6.24 9.26 -11.42
C LEU A 282 -5.53 9.98 -12.58
N LEU A 283 -4.21 10.14 -12.54
CA LEU A 283 -3.44 10.88 -13.52
C LEU A 283 -2.30 10.08 -14.20
N GLY A 284 -2.18 8.79 -13.88
CA GLY A 284 -1.00 7.99 -14.20
C GLY A 284 -0.60 7.94 -15.68
N VAL A 285 -1.55 8.05 -16.63
CA VAL A 285 -1.24 8.05 -18.07
C VAL A 285 -0.84 9.44 -18.56
N MET A 286 -1.47 10.48 -18.02
CA MET A 286 -1.30 11.86 -18.51
C MET A 286 -0.23 12.63 -17.76
N SER A 287 0.04 12.29 -16.50
CA SER A 287 1.08 12.97 -15.72
C SER A 287 2.49 12.69 -16.24
N GLY A 288 2.62 12.04 -17.38
CA GLY A 288 3.88 11.78 -18.11
C GLY A 288 4.96 11.27 -17.21
N SER A 289 4.53 10.48 -16.36
CA SER A 289 5.22 9.41 -15.67
C SER A 289 6.72 9.44 -15.68
N GLY A 290 7.30 10.25 -14.89
CA GLY A 290 8.57 9.90 -14.29
C GLY A 290 8.49 8.67 -13.37
N ARG A 291 7.29 8.04 -13.23
CA ARG A 291 7.06 6.85 -12.41
C ARG A 291 6.74 5.58 -13.17
N MET A 292 6.54 5.62 -14.47
CA MET A 292 6.63 4.37 -15.22
C MET A 292 8.03 3.84 -15.06
N VAL A 293 8.09 2.61 -14.59
CA VAL A 293 9.28 1.79 -14.45
C VAL A 293 10.35 2.26 -15.43
N ARG A 294 11.26 3.14 -15.00
CA ARG A 294 12.50 3.39 -15.72
C ARG A 294 13.24 2.07 -15.64
N ILE A 295 13.03 1.28 -16.64
CA ILE A 295 13.70 0.02 -16.82
C ILE A 295 15.13 0.36 -17.12
N GLY A 296 15.90 0.26 -16.10
CA GLY A 296 17.30 0.38 -16.15
C GLY A 296 17.87 1.70 -15.72
N GLY A 297 18.30 1.78 -14.47
CA GLY A 297 19.11 2.85 -13.93
C GLY A 297 18.37 4.07 -13.41
N GLY A 298 17.07 3.99 -13.31
CA GLY A 298 16.29 4.98 -12.58
C GLY A 298 16.35 4.66 -11.10
N GLY A 299 17.11 5.45 -10.33
CA GLY A 299 17.06 5.36 -8.89
C GLY A 299 15.64 5.61 -8.43
N ASN A 300 15.08 4.68 -7.65
CA ASN A 300 14.06 5.04 -6.68
C ASN A 300 14.65 6.23 -5.91
N ARG A 301 14.17 7.43 -6.17
CA ARG A 301 14.37 8.51 -5.19
C ARG A 301 13.84 7.91 -3.89
N PRO A 302 14.64 7.90 -2.80
CA PRO A 302 14.14 7.35 -1.55
C PRO A 302 12.83 8.06 -1.26
N LEU A 303 11.78 7.31 -1.15
CA LEU A 303 10.46 7.77 -0.73
C LEU A 303 10.48 8.08 0.78
N GLY A 304 11.54 8.64 1.26
CA GLY A 304 11.72 9.15 2.60
C GLY A 304 11.73 10.66 2.65
N GLY A 305 11.39 11.30 1.59
CA GLY A 305 11.06 12.71 1.53
C GLY A 305 9.85 12.79 0.63
N GLY A 306 8.68 12.46 1.17
CA GLY A 306 7.47 13.00 0.59
C GLY A 306 7.74 14.50 0.48
N ARG A 307 7.72 15.06 -0.72
CA ARG A 307 7.42 16.48 -0.81
C ARG A 307 6.20 16.66 0.08
N PRO A 308 6.28 17.43 1.16
CA PRO A 308 5.09 17.74 1.94
C PRO A 308 4.10 18.35 0.96
N GLY A 309 2.97 17.69 0.74
CA GLY A 309 1.97 18.17 -0.19
C GLY A 309 2.48 18.29 -1.63
N GLY A 310 2.61 17.17 -2.33
CA GLY A 310 2.71 17.18 -3.79
C GLY A 310 1.37 17.47 -4.41
N GLY A 311 0.76 18.59 -4.09
CA GLY A 311 -0.16 19.27 -4.97
C GLY A 311 0.66 19.77 -6.15
N ASN A 312 0.34 19.33 -7.35
CA ASN A 312 0.94 19.78 -8.61
C ASN A 312 0.34 21.17 -8.90
N PHE A 313 0.78 22.18 -8.14
CA PHE A 313 0.25 23.53 -8.23
C PHE A 313 1.34 24.50 -8.69
N GLY A 314 1.06 25.07 -9.82
CA GLY A 314 1.66 26.30 -10.32
C GLY A 314 3.17 26.42 -10.27
N GLY A 315 3.88 26.10 -11.36
CA GLY A 315 5.20 26.63 -11.68
C GLY A 315 6.40 25.92 -11.12
N GLY A 316 6.31 24.63 -10.75
CA GLY A 316 7.49 23.78 -10.57
C GLY A 316 7.67 22.86 -11.79
N PHE A 317 8.78 22.96 -12.52
CA PHE A 317 9.10 22.05 -13.60
C PHE A 317 9.29 20.62 -13.08
N GLY A 318 8.22 19.91 -12.90
CA GLY A 318 8.17 18.48 -12.62
C GLY A 318 7.07 17.81 -13.41
N GLY A 319 6.39 18.57 -14.26
CA GLY A 319 5.30 18.11 -15.09
C GLY A 319 5.65 18.09 -16.57
N ASN A 320 5.10 17.16 -17.32
CA ASN A 320 5.14 17.11 -18.77
C ASN A 320 4.29 18.24 -19.38
N SER A 321 4.48 18.57 -20.67
CA SER A 321 3.62 19.50 -21.42
C SER A 321 2.15 19.15 -21.32
N VAL A 322 1.82 17.88 -21.11
CA VAL A 322 0.46 17.42 -20.83
C VAL A 322 -0.05 17.93 -19.48
N SER A 323 0.79 18.05 -18.45
CA SER A 323 0.38 18.59 -17.14
C SER A 323 0.00 20.06 -17.21
N ASN A 324 0.60 20.82 -18.14
CA ASN A 324 0.28 22.21 -18.40
C ASN A 324 -1.10 22.39 -19.08
N LEU A 325 -1.61 21.34 -19.68
CA LEU A 325 -2.93 21.32 -20.31
C LEU A 325 -3.98 20.63 -19.44
N LEU A 326 -3.60 20.05 -18.31
CA LEU A 326 -4.54 19.45 -17.36
C LEU A 326 -5.12 20.52 -16.43
N VAL A 327 -6.45 20.51 -16.28
CA VAL A 327 -7.08 21.19 -15.14
C VAL A 327 -6.66 20.43 -13.89
N ASN A 328 -6.15 21.18 -12.94
CA ASN A 328 -5.60 20.62 -11.71
C ASN A 328 -6.66 19.87 -10.90
N GLN A 329 -6.32 18.66 -10.46
CA GLN A 329 -7.19 17.83 -9.65
C GLN A 329 -6.89 18.05 -8.17
N SER A 330 -7.37 19.18 -7.63
CA SER A 330 -7.41 19.35 -6.18
C SER A 330 -8.39 18.35 -5.57
N THR A 331 -8.15 17.95 -4.32
CA THR A 331 -9.12 17.18 -3.55
C THR A 331 -10.35 18.03 -3.30
N GLY A 332 -11.49 17.65 -3.89
CA GLY A 332 -12.77 18.33 -3.76
C GLY A 332 -13.89 17.35 -3.40
N LEU A 333 -15.06 17.61 -3.94
CA LEU A 333 -16.21 16.70 -3.83
C LEU A 333 -16.15 15.68 -4.95
N ILE A 334 -15.82 14.44 -4.62
CA ILE A 334 -15.55 13.39 -5.60
C ILE A 334 -16.72 12.41 -5.67
N GLN A 335 -17.22 12.21 -6.90
CA GLN A 335 -18.10 11.10 -7.24
C GLN A 335 -17.29 10.03 -7.94
N THR A 336 -17.45 8.79 -7.52
CA THR A 336 -16.64 7.66 -8.01
C THR A 336 -17.54 6.55 -8.54
N LYS A 337 -17.21 6.01 -9.73
CA LYS A 337 -17.70 4.74 -10.24
C LYS A 337 -16.49 3.90 -10.61
N ALA A 338 -16.35 2.73 -10.02
CA ALA A 338 -15.21 1.85 -10.27
C ALA A 338 -15.63 0.39 -10.40
N PHE A 339 -14.92 -0.34 -11.23
CA PHE A 339 -15.08 -1.77 -11.41
C PHE A 339 -13.72 -2.41 -11.66
N GLY A 340 -13.45 -3.53 -11.00
CA GLY A 340 -12.23 -4.29 -11.18
C GLY A 340 -12.48 -5.78 -11.18
N ILE A 341 -11.70 -6.49 -12.01
CA ILE A 341 -11.63 -7.94 -12.01
C ILE A 341 -10.17 -8.37 -12.00
N ASN A 342 -9.86 -9.34 -11.14
CA ASN A 342 -8.55 -9.98 -11.06
C ASN A 342 -8.71 -11.49 -11.20
N TYR A 343 -7.87 -12.08 -12.03
CA TYR A 343 -7.79 -13.51 -12.26
C TYR A 343 -6.36 -13.99 -12.04
N SER A 344 -6.18 -15.09 -11.32
CA SER A 344 -4.89 -15.76 -11.15
C SER A 344 -5.09 -17.26 -11.11
N ASP A 345 -4.30 -17.99 -11.91
CA ASP A 345 -4.36 -19.45 -11.98
C ASP A 345 -3.02 -20.01 -12.47
N LYS A 346 -2.89 -21.34 -12.37
CA LYS A 346 -1.82 -22.10 -12.99
C LYS A 346 -2.41 -23.01 -14.08
N TRP A 347 -2.11 -22.69 -15.35
CA TRP A 347 -2.62 -23.44 -16.49
C TRP A 347 -1.67 -24.62 -16.79
N GLY A 348 -2.15 -25.82 -16.45
CA GLY A 348 -1.29 -26.99 -16.44
C GLY A 348 -0.18 -26.89 -15.39
N GLU A 349 0.99 -27.51 -15.66
CA GLU A 349 2.12 -27.50 -14.71
C GLU A 349 3.13 -26.37 -14.98
N LYS A 350 3.05 -25.73 -16.15
CA LYS A 350 4.13 -24.89 -16.70
C LYS A 350 3.81 -23.41 -16.80
N LEU A 351 2.53 -23.01 -16.78
CA LEU A 351 2.14 -21.61 -17.04
C LEU A 351 1.40 -21.02 -15.86
N ASP A 352 2.04 -20.08 -15.15
CA ASP A 352 1.36 -19.22 -14.19
C ASP A 352 0.82 -18.00 -14.88
N VAL A 353 -0.49 -17.75 -14.73
CA VAL A 353 -1.22 -16.63 -15.32
C VAL A 353 -1.79 -15.76 -14.21
N THR A 354 -1.53 -14.48 -14.27
CA THR A 354 -2.20 -13.47 -13.44
C THR A 354 -2.59 -12.30 -14.32
N GLY A 355 -3.84 -11.87 -14.26
CA GLY A 355 -4.32 -10.74 -15.04
C GLY A 355 -5.33 -9.92 -14.27
N SER A 356 -5.36 -8.63 -14.51
CA SER A 356 -6.35 -7.73 -13.94
C SER A 356 -6.80 -6.69 -14.94
N TYR A 357 -8.06 -6.33 -14.83
CA TYR A 357 -8.63 -5.16 -15.49
C TYR A 357 -9.27 -4.27 -14.43
N PHE A 358 -9.05 -2.97 -14.55
CA PHE A 358 -9.62 -1.97 -13.67
C PHE A 358 -10.15 -0.78 -14.49
N PHE A 359 -11.35 -0.37 -14.16
CA PHE A 359 -12.03 0.79 -14.70
C PHE A 359 -12.40 1.73 -13.56
N ASN A 360 -12.15 3.04 -13.74
CA ASN A 360 -12.74 4.05 -12.88
C ASN A 360 -13.19 5.27 -13.67
N LEU A 361 -14.27 5.87 -13.20
CA LEU A 361 -14.75 7.18 -13.60
C LEU A 361 -14.87 8.02 -12.33
N THR A 362 -14.23 9.18 -12.33
CA THR A 362 -14.32 10.14 -11.25
C THR A 362 -14.75 11.48 -11.79
N ASN A 363 -15.74 12.08 -11.14
CA ASN A 363 -16.08 13.49 -11.30
C ASN A 363 -15.65 14.20 -10.02
N ASN A 364 -14.88 15.26 -10.15
CA ASN A 364 -14.40 16.06 -9.02
C ASN A 364 -14.84 17.51 -9.20
N ASP A 365 -15.46 18.04 -8.15
CA ASP A 365 -15.84 19.45 -8.04
C ASP A 365 -15.04 20.07 -6.88
N ALA A 366 -14.10 20.94 -7.23
CA ALA A 366 -13.14 21.46 -6.29
C ALA A 366 -13.12 22.99 -6.29
N GLU A 367 -13.27 23.56 -5.11
CA GLU A 367 -13.02 24.99 -4.85
C GLU A 367 -11.79 25.09 -3.94
N SER A 368 -10.78 25.82 -4.38
CA SER A 368 -9.54 26.02 -3.61
C SER A 368 -9.19 27.48 -3.46
N SER A 369 -8.62 27.81 -2.30
CA SER A 369 -8.03 29.13 -1.98
C SER A 369 -6.56 28.94 -1.69
N THR A 370 -5.71 29.65 -2.41
CA THR A 370 -4.24 29.60 -2.27
C THR A 370 -3.73 30.93 -1.77
N ASN A 371 -2.88 30.90 -0.73
CA ASN A 371 -2.08 32.05 -0.28
C ASN A 371 -0.61 31.69 -0.44
N ARG A 372 0.13 32.43 -1.29
CA ARG A 372 1.53 32.18 -1.62
C ARG A 372 2.40 33.38 -1.30
N ASN A 373 3.44 33.17 -0.49
CA ASN A 373 4.43 34.15 -0.11
C ASN A 373 5.75 33.88 -0.82
N TYR A 374 6.24 34.80 -1.65
CA TYR A 374 7.49 34.68 -2.37
C TYR A 374 8.69 35.07 -1.52
N PHE A 375 9.80 34.31 -1.70
CA PHE A 375 11.09 34.61 -1.05
C PHE A 375 11.83 35.72 -1.78
N LEU A 376 11.44 36.98 -1.57
CA LEU A 376 12.11 38.13 -2.14
C LEU A 376 12.92 38.89 -1.08
N THR A 377 14.06 39.44 -1.50
CA THR A 377 14.83 40.36 -0.65
C THR A 377 14.09 41.67 -0.42
N SER A 378 14.00 42.11 0.84
CA SER A 378 13.34 43.35 1.23
C SER A 378 13.74 44.55 0.35
N PRO A 379 12.85 45.46 -0.06
CA PRO A 379 11.52 45.74 0.51
C PRO A 379 10.34 45.12 -0.30
N SER A 380 10.57 44.23 -1.19
CA SER A 380 9.62 43.75 -2.23
C SER A 380 8.87 42.49 -1.87
N ASN A 381 8.40 42.34 -0.63
CA ASN A 381 7.60 41.15 -0.28
C ASN A 381 6.32 41.08 -1.16
N GLN A 382 6.14 40.01 -1.89
CA GLN A 382 4.98 39.77 -2.75
C GLN A 382 4.18 38.57 -2.25
N ILE A 383 2.86 38.76 -2.24
CA ILE A 383 1.88 37.73 -1.86
C ILE A 383 0.92 37.56 -3.03
N TYR A 384 0.74 36.34 -3.45
CA TYR A 384 -0.24 35.94 -4.43
C TYR A 384 -1.39 35.16 -3.75
N ASN A 385 -2.61 35.70 -3.91
CA ASN A 385 -3.84 35.08 -3.45
C ASN A 385 -4.65 34.63 -4.66
N GLU A 386 -5.15 33.38 -4.63
CA GLU A 386 -5.92 32.78 -5.72
C GLU A 386 -7.14 32.05 -5.19
N LEU A 387 -8.26 32.25 -5.89
CA LEU A 387 -9.45 31.44 -5.79
C LEU A 387 -9.59 30.66 -7.09
N ASN A 388 -9.71 29.34 -6.99
CA ASN A 388 -9.86 28.45 -8.13
C ASN A 388 -11.07 27.52 -7.92
N SER A 389 -12.03 27.58 -8.87
CA SER A 389 -13.14 26.64 -8.96
C SER A 389 -12.93 25.76 -10.17
N SER A 390 -12.91 24.44 -9.97
CA SER A 390 -12.63 23.49 -11.05
C SER A 390 -13.57 22.29 -11.02
N ILE A 391 -13.98 21.85 -12.21
CA ILE A 391 -14.73 20.63 -12.42
C ILE A 391 -13.92 19.75 -13.35
N THR A 392 -13.65 18.51 -12.91
CA THR A 392 -12.89 17.56 -13.73
C THR A 392 -13.55 16.20 -13.78
N GLN A 393 -13.51 15.58 -14.95
CA GLN A 393 -13.92 14.20 -15.17
C GLN A 393 -12.74 13.39 -15.68
N ASN A 394 -12.45 12.29 -14.98
CA ASN A 394 -11.47 11.30 -15.43
C ASN A 394 -12.11 9.95 -15.68
N ILE A 395 -11.77 9.34 -16.80
CA ILE A 395 -12.11 7.97 -17.14
C ILE A 395 -10.81 7.23 -17.37
N ASN A 396 -10.59 6.16 -16.61
CA ASN A 396 -9.38 5.35 -16.69
C ASN A 396 -9.72 3.90 -16.94
N HIS A 397 -9.00 3.29 -17.89
CA HIS A 397 -8.96 1.87 -18.14
C HIS A 397 -7.54 1.37 -17.93
N ARG A 398 -7.38 0.33 -17.13
CA ARG A 398 -6.08 -0.29 -16.89
C ARG A 398 -6.21 -1.80 -17.05
N PHE A 399 -5.29 -2.36 -17.79
CA PHE A 399 -5.14 -3.79 -17.99
C PHE A 399 -3.71 -4.19 -17.66
N SER A 400 -3.53 -5.24 -16.90
CA SER A 400 -2.23 -5.87 -16.65
C SER A 400 -2.33 -7.38 -16.79
N LEU A 401 -1.29 -7.99 -17.35
CA LEU A 401 -1.18 -9.44 -17.50
C LEU A 401 0.25 -9.85 -17.12
N ARG A 402 0.40 -10.94 -16.40
CA ARG A 402 1.67 -11.57 -16.06
C ARG A 402 1.60 -13.05 -16.43
N LEU A 403 2.43 -13.46 -17.35
CA LEU A 403 2.58 -14.83 -17.81
C LEU A 403 3.98 -15.32 -17.47
N ASN A 404 4.10 -16.33 -16.64
CA ASN A 404 5.37 -16.97 -16.31
C ASN A 404 5.34 -18.42 -16.80
N TYR A 405 6.03 -18.65 -17.91
CA TYR A 405 6.06 -19.93 -18.60
C TYR A 405 7.36 -20.66 -18.34
N GLN A 406 7.26 -21.79 -17.67
CA GLN A 406 8.38 -22.73 -17.45
C GLN A 406 8.45 -23.70 -18.62
N ILE A 407 9.39 -23.50 -19.54
CA ILE A 407 9.58 -24.37 -20.72
C ILE A 407 10.05 -25.74 -20.24
N ASP A 408 11.10 -25.74 -19.42
CA ASP A 408 11.70 -26.89 -18.77
C ASP A 408 12.35 -26.46 -17.43
N ASN A 409 13.16 -27.31 -16.81
CA ASN A 409 13.79 -27.01 -15.50
C ASN A 409 14.78 -25.85 -15.57
N ASP A 410 15.36 -25.58 -16.73
CA ASP A 410 16.46 -24.63 -16.93
C ASP A 410 16.01 -23.36 -17.66
N ASN A 411 14.95 -23.46 -18.45
CA ASN A 411 14.47 -22.37 -19.30
C ASN A 411 13.09 -21.87 -18.88
N SER A 412 12.96 -20.57 -18.78
CA SER A 412 11.67 -19.94 -18.52
C SER A 412 11.57 -18.55 -19.15
N ILE A 413 10.33 -18.16 -19.45
CA ILE A 413 9.96 -16.88 -20.04
C ILE A 413 8.93 -16.22 -19.15
N LEU A 414 9.19 -14.97 -18.79
CA LEU A 414 8.23 -14.11 -18.12
C LEU A 414 7.82 -12.98 -19.07
N PHE A 415 6.54 -12.84 -19.33
CA PHE A 415 5.98 -11.74 -20.11
C PHE A 415 4.96 -10.98 -19.28
N ASN A 416 5.16 -9.66 -19.16
CA ASN A 416 4.34 -8.80 -18.31
C ASN A 416 3.93 -7.53 -19.09
N PRO A 417 2.88 -7.61 -19.95
CA PRO A 417 2.31 -6.44 -20.62
C PRO A 417 1.35 -5.69 -19.71
N THR A 418 1.41 -4.37 -19.78
CA THR A 418 0.43 -3.46 -19.17
C THR A 418 -0.08 -2.48 -20.21
N PHE A 419 -1.35 -2.13 -20.12
CA PHE A 419 -2.02 -1.15 -20.99
C PHE A 419 -2.87 -0.23 -20.13
N ALA A 420 -2.77 1.06 -20.35
CA ALA A 420 -3.61 2.05 -19.69
C ALA A 420 -4.11 3.09 -20.71
N ALA A 421 -5.38 3.45 -20.60
CA ALA A 421 -6.00 4.51 -21.39
C ALA A 421 -6.73 5.46 -20.45
N GLN A 422 -6.60 6.76 -20.70
CA GLN A 422 -7.20 7.81 -19.89
C GLN A 422 -7.85 8.89 -20.75
N LEU A 423 -9.04 9.33 -20.32
CA LEU A 423 -9.73 10.49 -20.83
C LEU A 423 -9.87 11.48 -19.68
N ASN A 424 -9.47 12.73 -19.89
CA ASN A 424 -9.61 13.81 -18.93
C ASN A 424 -10.29 15.00 -19.58
N ASN A 425 -11.40 15.44 -18.99
CA ASN A 425 -12.09 16.66 -19.33
C ASN A 425 -12.08 17.56 -18.13
N GLY A 426 -11.72 18.81 -18.27
CA GLY A 426 -11.65 19.74 -17.14
C GLY A 426 -12.01 21.16 -17.54
N SER A 427 -12.59 21.87 -16.57
CA SER A 427 -12.83 23.31 -16.60
C SER A 427 -12.35 23.92 -15.30
N SER A 428 -11.62 25.03 -15.35
CA SER A 428 -11.11 25.76 -14.20
C SER A 428 -11.31 27.24 -14.38
N LYS A 429 -11.86 27.91 -13.34
CA LYS A 429 -12.00 29.35 -13.27
C LYS A 429 -11.12 29.86 -12.13
N ILE A 430 -10.12 30.65 -12.48
CA ILE A 430 -9.16 31.24 -11.55
C ILE A 430 -9.39 32.73 -11.41
N SER A 431 -9.42 33.24 -10.19
CA SER A 431 -9.32 34.68 -9.86
C SER A 431 -8.12 34.85 -8.92
N GLY A 432 -7.10 35.56 -9.39
CA GLY A 432 -5.83 35.72 -8.69
C GLY A 432 -5.48 37.23 -8.52
N ILE A 433 -4.85 37.58 -7.38
CA ILE A 433 -4.35 38.90 -7.10
C ILE A 433 -2.94 38.82 -6.50
N THR A 434 -2.01 39.57 -7.06
CA THR A 434 -0.67 39.76 -6.48
C THR A 434 -0.57 41.10 -5.79
N THR A 435 -0.12 41.12 -4.54
CA THR A 435 0.04 42.32 -3.74
C THR A 435 1.50 42.49 -3.25
N SER A 436 1.92 43.72 -2.98
CA SER A 436 3.14 44.06 -2.25
C SER A 436 2.81 45.07 -1.17
N GLY A 437 2.83 44.65 0.09
CA GLY A 437 2.26 45.42 1.19
C GLY A 437 0.77 45.61 0.99
N LEU A 438 0.34 46.89 0.95
CA LEU A 438 -1.07 47.30 0.69
C LEU A 438 -1.35 47.56 -0.79
N SER A 439 -0.37 47.50 -1.67
CA SER A 439 -0.54 47.81 -3.09
C SER A 439 -0.84 46.56 -3.90
N GLU A 440 -1.90 46.60 -4.69
CA GLU A 440 -2.14 45.60 -5.73
C GLU A 440 -1.15 45.81 -6.89
N LEU A 441 -0.54 44.70 -7.36
CA LEU A 441 0.39 44.74 -8.49
C LEU A 441 -0.29 44.29 -9.78
N ASN A 442 -1.04 43.24 -9.68
CA ASN A 442 -1.84 42.72 -10.78
C ASN A 442 -3.02 41.88 -10.27
N SER A 443 -4.00 41.68 -11.14
CA SER A 443 -5.07 40.70 -10.95
C SER A 443 -5.32 39.95 -12.23
N THR A 444 -5.73 38.70 -12.11
CA THR A 444 -6.08 37.80 -13.24
C THR A 444 -7.44 37.16 -13.01
N ASN A 445 -8.25 37.08 -14.06
CA ASN A 445 -9.44 36.24 -14.13
C ASN A 445 -9.32 35.39 -15.36
N ASN A 446 -9.21 34.08 -15.20
CA ASN A 446 -9.12 33.18 -16.35
C ASN A 446 -10.15 32.06 -16.29
N LEU A 447 -10.54 31.61 -17.46
CA LEU A 447 -11.33 30.40 -17.69
C LEU A 447 -10.51 29.48 -18.59
N PHE A 448 -10.14 28.32 -18.06
CA PHE A 448 -9.36 27.31 -18.75
C PHE A 448 -10.16 26.03 -18.91
N ASN A 449 -10.33 25.55 -20.14
CA ASN A 449 -11.00 24.30 -20.46
C ASN A 449 -10.02 23.37 -21.16
N SER A 450 -10.04 22.09 -20.82
CA SER A 450 -9.18 21.10 -21.45
C SER A 450 -9.89 19.77 -21.72
N ASN A 451 -9.51 19.14 -22.82
CA ASN A 451 -9.93 17.80 -23.21
C ASN A 451 -8.70 17.01 -23.66
N LEU A 452 -8.31 16.00 -22.89
CA LEU A 452 -7.10 15.24 -23.12
C LEU A 452 -7.38 13.74 -23.15
N LYS A 453 -6.65 13.05 -24.04
CA LYS A 453 -6.67 11.60 -24.19
C LYS A 453 -5.25 11.07 -24.11
N GLY A 454 -5.04 10.06 -23.26
CA GLY A 454 -3.73 9.43 -23.09
C GLY A 454 -3.82 7.91 -23.21
N ILE A 455 -2.82 7.32 -23.85
CA ILE A 455 -2.65 5.86 -23.94
C ILE A 455 -1.21 5.54 -23.60
N THR A 456 -1.01 4.51 -22.78
CA THR A 456 0.30 3.97 -22.49
C THR A 456 0.28 2.45 -22.55
N SER A 457 1.29 1.86 -23.18
CA SER A 457 1.50 0.41 -23.19
C SER A 457 2.95 0.13 -22.77
N THR A 458 3.13 -0.65 -21.71
CA THR A 458 4.46 -1.10 -21.26
C THR A 458 4.53 -2.62 -21.34
N ASN A 459 5.58 -3.13 -21.96
CA ASN A 459 5.81 -4.55 -22.16
C ASN A 459 7.17 -4.93 -21.58
N ASN A 460 7.21 -5.97 -20.77
CA ASN A 460 8.43 -6.53 -20.23
C ASN A 460 8.49 -8.02 -20.57
N LEU A 461 9.56 -8.44 -21.24
CA LEU A 461 9.84 -9.83 -21.60
C LEU A 461 11.19 -10.24 -21.05
N LEU A 462 11.19 -11.17 -20.09
CA LEU A 462 12.38 -11.71 -19.46
C LEU A 462 12.56 -13.18 -19.84
N ILE A 463 13.67 -13.48 -20.53
CA ILE A 463 14.10 -14.84 -20.88
C ILE A 463 15.18 -15.25 -19.90
N ARG A 464 15.07 -16.45 -19.32
CA ARG A 464 15.95 -16.94 -18.26
C ARG A 464 16.45 -18.34 -18.62
N HIS A 465 17.74 -18.53 -18.50
CA HIS A 465 18.42 -19.80 -18.70
C HIS A 465 19.35 -20.10 -17.51
N ARG A 466 19.25 -21.29 -16.95
CA ARG A 466 20.18 -21.86 -15.96
C ARG A 466 21.06 -22.88 -16.63
N PHE A 467 22.35 -22.83 -16.37
CA PHE A 467 23.29 -23.83 -16.81
C PHE A 467 23.44 -24.96 -15.77
N ASP A 468 24.00 -26.10 -16.12
CA ASP A 468 24.22 -27.22 -15.21
C ASP A 468 25.06 -26.86 -13.98
N THR A 469 25.96 -25.86 -14.10
CA THR A 469 26.73 -25.36 -12.97
C THR A 469 25.83 -24.49 -12.08
N PRO A 470 25.59 -24.89 -10.80
CA PRO A 470 24.76 -24.11 -9.88
C PRO A 470 25.25 -22.67 -9.73
N GLY A 471 24.38 -21.68 -9.97
CA GLY A 471 24.70 -20.26 -9.91
C GLY A 471 25.15 -19.65 -11.24
N ARG A 472 25.47 -20.45 -12.28
CA ARG A 472 25.70 -19.94 -13.63
C ARG A 472 24.37 -19.70 -14.32
N THR A 473 24.09 -18.45 -14.70
CA THR A 473 22.82 -18.07 -15.34
C THR A 473 23.05 -17.08 -16.48
N LEU A 474 22.15 -17.11 -17.45
CA LEU A 474 22.01 -16.09 -18.47
C LEU A 474 20.57 -15.59 -18.47
N SER A 475 20.40 -14.29 -18.44
CA SER A 475 19.08 -13.67 -18.56
C SER A 475 19.10 -12.49 -19.52
N ILE A 476 18.04 -12.37 -20.31
CA ILE A 476 17.83 -11.26 -21.24
C ILE A 476 16.47 -10.65 -20.95
N ASN A 477 16.48 -9.39 -20.59
CA ASN A 477 15.27 -8.63 -20.32
C ASN A 477 15.05 -7.60 -21.43
N PHE A 478 13.95 -7.71 -22.15
CA PHE A 478 13.50 -6.72 -23.12
C PHE A 478 12.36 -5.92 -22.54
N THR A 479 12.42 -4.62 -22.77
CA THR A 479 11.40 -3.70 -22.28
C THR A 479 11.01 -2.73 -23.38
N GLY A 480 9.74 -2.41 -23.48
CA GLY A 480 9.22 -1.46 -24.44
C GLY A 480 8.06 -0.69 -23.86
N THR A 481 8.11 0.63 -23.96
CA THR A 481 7.00 1.51 -23.58
C THR A 481 6.63 2.39 -24.75
N PHE A 482 5.35 2.44 -25.03
CA PHE A 482 4.73 3.37 -25.97
C PHE A 482 3.77 4.27 -25.21
N ASN A 483 3.83 5.57 -25.46
CA ASN A 483 2.88 6.54 -24.92
C ASN A 483 2.37 7.45 -26.04
N LYS A 484 1.11 7.87 -25.92
CA LYS A 484 0.51 8.88 -26.78
C LYS A 484 -0.48 9.70 -25.97
N ASN A 485 -0.30 11.01 -26.02
CA ASN A 485 -1.20 11.99 -25.41
C ASN A 485 -1.60 13.02 -26.46
N ASN A 486 -2.87 13.20 -26.65
CA ASN A 486 -3.39 14.23 -27.55
C ASN A 486 -4.62 14.91 -26.94
N GLY A 487 -4.84 16.13 -27.35
CA GLY A 487 -5.98 16.90 -26.88
C GLY A 487 -5.90 18.37 -27.26
N ASN A 488 -6.82 19.11 -26.68
CA ASN A 488 -6.93 20.55 -26.88
C ASN A 488 -7.30 21.26 -25.58
N ASN A 489 -7.02 22.55 -25.56
CA ASN A 489 -7.48 23.45 -24.51
C ASN A 489 -7.91 24.80 -25.07
N ASN A 490 -8.72 25.52 -24.28
CA ASN A 490 -9.08 26.90 -24.49
C ASN A 490 -8.75 27.71 -23.25
N LEU A 491 -8.10 28.86 -23.43
CA LEU A 491 -7.80 29.83 -22.39
C LEU A 491 -8.43 31.17 -22.73
N ASN A 492 -9.32 31.63 -21.86
CA ASN A 492 -9.85 33.00 -21.88
C ASN A 492 -9.41 33.66 -20.58
N ALA A 493 -8.59 34.71 -20.70
CA ALA A 493 -8.11 35.43 -19.52
C ALA A 493 -8.21 36.95 -19.70
N GLN A 494 -8.43 37.63 -18.59
CA GLN A 494 -8.34 39.07 -18.45
C GLN A 494 -7.40 39.41 -17.31
N ASP A 495 -6.29 40.04 -17.64
CA ASP A 495 -5.27 40.48 -16.72
C ASP A 495 -5.24 42.00 -16.59
N ILE A 496 -5.18 42.48 -15.36
CA ILE A 496 -5.08 43.92 -15.06
C ILE A 496 -3.76 44.12 -14.31
N PHE A 497 -2.94 45.06 -14.81
CA PHE A 497 -1.65 45.43 -14.20
C PHE A 497 -1.77 46.87 -13.64
N TYR A 498 -1.51 47.01 -12.34
CA TYR A 498 -1.60 48.27 -11.61
C TYR A 498 -0.23 48.96 -11.55
N ASN A 499 0.21 49.49 -12.70
CA ASN A 499 1.44 50.26 -12.85
C ASN A 499 1.15 51.75 -12.70
N SER A 500 2.09 52.64 -13.14
CA SER A 500 1.89 54.07 -13.23
C SER A 500 0.69 54.46 -14.11
N SER A 501 0.31 53.60 -15.06
CA SER A 501 -0.94 53.59 -15.78
C SER A 501 -1.51 52.14 -15.71
N THR A 502 -2.80 52.00 -15.30
CA THR A 502 -3.47 50.72 -15.28
C THR A 502 -3.61 50.22 -16.72
N THR A 503 -3.05 49.05 -16.99
CA THR A 503 -3.14 48.36 -18.29
C THR A 503 -3.95 47.09 -18.14
N SER A 504 -4.75 46.73 -19.16
CA SER A 504 -5.49 45.50 -19.22
C SER A 504 -5.04 44.69 -20.44
N ASP A 505 -4.80 43.42 -20.24
CA ASP A 505 -4.53 42.45 -21.29
C ASP A 505 -5.66 41.43 -21.38
N THR A 506 -6.05 41.02 -22.58
CA THR A 506 -7.11 40.04 -22.81
C THR A 506 -6.55 38.94 -23.70
N ILE A 507 -6.65 37.68 -23.23
CA ILE A 507 -6.19 36.50 -23.90
C ILE A 507 -7.42 35.67 -24.30
N ASP A 508 -7.49 35.25 -25.57
CA ASP A 508 -8.44 34.27 -26.10
C ASP A 508 -7.68 33.36 -27.02
N GLN A 509 -7.37 32.16 -26.53
CA GLN A 509 -6.47 31.21 -27.18
C GLN A 509 -7.05 29.81 -27.17
N PHE A 510 -6.75 29.04 -28.22
CA PHE A 510 -6.88 27.60 -28.17
C PHE A 510 -5.57 26.92 -28.58
N ALA A 511 -5.24 25.81 -27.91
CA ALA A 511 -4.05 25.03 -28.23
C ALA A 511 -4.40 23.58 -28.52
N ASN A 512 -3.68 23.01 -29.49
CA ASN A 512 -3.71 21.59 -29.83
C ASN A 512 -2.38 20.98 -29.41
N LEU A 513 -2.44 19.78 -28.84
CA LEU A 513 -1.28 18.96 -28.45
C LEU A 513 -1.36 17.58 -29.10
N ASP A 514 -0.31 17.17 -29.78
CA ASP A 514 -0.02 15.75 -30.09
C ASP A 514 1.37 15.42 -29.53
N LYS A 515 1.40 14.57 -28.52
CA LYS A 515 2.64 14.08 -27.92
C LYS A 515 2.68 12.57 -27.97
N HIS A 516 3.74 12.00 -28.53
CA HIS A 516 3.94 10.57 -28.55
C HIS A 516 5.40 10.22 -28.30
N GLY A 517 5.59 9.07 -27.65
CA GLY A 517 6.92 8.59 -27.31
C GLY A 517 7.01 7.07 -27.40
N PHE A 518 8.20 6.63 -27.69
CA PHE A 518 8.61 5.25 -27.63
C PHE A 518 9.89 5.13 -26.84
N SER A 519 9.94 4.20 -25.89
CA SER A 519 11.19 3.80 -25.25
C SER A 519 11.32 2.29 -25.29
N GLY A 520 12.52 1.81 -25.62
CA GLY A 520 12.82 0.39 -25.66
C GLY A 520 14.23 0.12 -25.14
N GLY A 521 14.43 -1.04 -24.52
CA GLY A 521 15.73 -1.42 -24.01
C GLY A 521 15.92 -2.92 -23.86
N SER A 522 17.17 -3.31 -23.78
CA SER A 522 17.57 -4.67 -23.47
C SER A 522 18.63 -4.66 -22.37
N ASN A 523 18.51 -5.56 -21.40
CA ASN A 523 19.51 -5.81 -20.36
C ASN A 523 19.89 -7.29 -20.36
N ILE A 524 21.12 -7.59 -20.73
CA ILE A 524 21.70 -8.93 -20.74
C ILE A 524 22.53 -9.08 -19.47
N VAL A 525 22.28 -10.10 -18.69
CA VAL A 525 23.01 -10.41 -17.45
C VAL A 525 23.49 -11.85 -17.49
N TYR A 526 24.77 -12.04 -17.32
CA TYR A 526 25.44 -13.34 -17.15
C TYR A 526 26.05 -13.43 -15.75
N THR A 527 25.85 -14.55 -15.07
CA THR A 527 26.46 -14.82 -13.77
C THR A 527 27.37 -16.05 -13.84
N GLU A 528 28.52 -15.95 -13.22
CA GLU A 528 29.51 -17.01 -13.12
C GLU A 528 29.91 -17.26 -11.67
N PRO A 529 29.69 -18.45 -11.10
CA PRO A 529 30.20 -18.81 -9.78
C PRO A 529 31.72 -18.99 -9.85
N ILE A 530 32.45 -18.28 -8.99
CA ILE A 530 33.91 -18.45 -8.83
C ILE A 530 34.19 -19.58 -7.86
N ASP A 531 33.47 -19.56 -6.74
CA ASP A 531 33.49 -20.58 -5.70
C ASP A 531 32.12 -20.66 -5.00
N VAL A 532 32.03 -21.49 -3.93
CA VAL A 532 30.77 -21.70 -3.16
C VAL A 532 30.23 -20.42 -2.55
N ASN A 533 31.09 -19.44 -2.29
CA ASN A 533 30.75 -18.19 -1.61
C ASN A 533 30.75 -16.98 -2.54
N SER A 534 31.41 -17.08 -3.69
CA SER A 534 31.71 -15.94 -4.56
C SER A 534 31.13 -16.12 -5.96
N MET A 535 30.60 -15.05 -6.51
CA MET A 535 30.00 -15.01 -7.84
C MET A 535 30.33 -13.70 -8.55
N LEU A 536 30.63 -13.78 -9.82
CA LEU A 536 30.74 -12.63 -10.72
C LEU A 536 29.46 -12.43 -11.52
N GLN A 537 29.17 -11.18 -11.85
CA GLN A 537 28.15 -10.79 -12.81
C GLN A 537 28.78 -9.93 -13.90
N LEU A 538 28.37 -10.15 -15.13
CA LEU A 538 28.61 -9.24 -16.25
C LEU A 538 27.25 -8.79 -16.78
N ASN A 539 27.09 -7.50 -17.05
CA ASN A 539 25.89 -6.97 -17.61
C ASN A 539 26.18 -6.00 -18.77
N ALA A 540 25.33 -6.07 -19.78
CA ALA A 540 25.31 -5.13 -20.90
C ALA A 540 23.89 -4.64 -21.11
N LYS A 541 23.74 -3.31 -21.22
CA LYS A 541 22.43 -2.68 -21.31
C LYS A 541 22.43 -1.63 -22.40
N ILE A 542 21.37 -1.63 -23.19
CA ILE A 542 21.09 -0.64 -24.23
C ILE A 542 19.69 -0.13 -24.03
N ASN A 543 19.51 1.20 -24.04
CA ASN A 543 18.19 1.82 -24.06
C ASN A 543 18.13 2.88 -25.16
N TYR A 544 16.97 3.03 -25.73
CA TYR A 544 16.60 4.06 -26.69
C TYR A 544 15.27 4.66 -26.25
N SER A 545 15.18 5.97 -26.21
CA SER A 545 13.93 6.69 -25.98
C SER A 545 13.80 7.81 -27.02
N GLU A 546 12.65 7.93 -27.59
CA GLU A 546 12.26 9.00 -28.49
C GLU A 546 10.93 9.59 -28.03
N ASP A 547 10.92 10.88 -27.79
CA ASP A 547 9.74 11.66 -27.44
C ASP A 547 9.53 12.78 -28.45
N ASN A 548 8.35 12.88 -28.98
CA ASN A 548 7.93 13.92 -29.93
C ASN A 548 6.78 14.73 -29.31
N SER A 549 6.81 16.04 -29.48
CA SER A 549 5.77 16.97 -29.02
C SER A 549 5.47 17.98 -30.12
N ASP A 550 4.24 18.03 -30.59
CA ASP A 550 3.68 19.06 -31.48
C ASP A 550 2.61 19.80 -30.70
N GLN A 551 2.91 21.04 -30.30
CA GLN A 551 1.98 21.96 -29.65
C GLN A 551 1.80 23.18 -30.54
N LYS A 552 0.57 23.49 -30.90
CA LYS A 552 0.19 24.65 -31.68
C LYS A 552 -0.87 25.44 -30.95
N THR A 553 -0.59 26.70 -30.65
CA THR A 553 -1.48 27.65 -29.99
C THR A 553 -1.90 28.71 -30.99
N PHE A 554 -3.18 29.06 -31.00
CA PHE A 554 -3.79 30.03 -31.91
C PHE A 554 -4.51 31.08 -31.08
N ASP A 555 -4.34 32.34 -31.49
CA ASP A 555 -5.09 33.49 -30.94
C ASP A 555 -6.39 33.69 -31.71
N ASN A 556 -7.50 33.84 -30.98
CA ASN A 556 -8.85 34.04 -31.52
C ASN A 556 -9.31 35.50 -31.43
N LEU A 557 -8.48 36.41 -30.92
CA LEU A 557 -8.84 37.80 -30.72
C LEU A 557 -9.30 38.45 -32.06
N TYR A 558 -10.48 39.09 -32.03
CA TYR A 558 -11.01 39.90 -33.10
C TYR A 558 -11.80 39.22 -34.23
N ASN A 559 -12.48 38.10 -34.03
CA ASN A 559 -13.33 37.45 -35.04
C ASN A 559 -12.69 37.23 -36.41
N GLN A 560 -11.38 37.16 -36.50
CA GLN A 560 -10.63 36.84 -37.72
C GLN A 560 -10.22 35.34 -37.70
N ASN A 561 -9.68 34.85 -38.79
CA ASN A 561 -9.14 33.50 -38.82
C ASN A 561 -8.08 33.36 -37.67
N PRO A 562 -8.10 32.23 -36.91
CA PRO A 562 -7.16 32.04 -35.82
C PRO A 562 -5.71 32.19 -36.30
N ASN A 563 -4.95 33.06 -35.64
CA ASN A 563 -3.54 33.26 -35.95
C ASN A 563 -2.67 32.36 -35.09
N LEU A 564 -1.72 31.66 -35.70
CA LEU A 564 -0.76 30.83 -34.99
C LEU A 564 0.19 31.71 -34.16
N ASP A 565 0.15 31.59 -32.85
CA ASP A 565 1.13 32.19 -31.97
C ASP A 565 2.43 31.36 -31.96
N THR A 566 3.46 31.91 -32.56
CA THR A 566 4.78 31.24 -32.68
C THR A 566 5.53 31.14 -31.37
N SER A 567 5.24 32.00 -30.40
CA SER A 567 5.89 31.98 -29.06
C SER A 567 5.34 30.89 -28.15
N LEU A 568 4.08 30.54 -28.35
CA LEU A 568 3.35 29.50 -27.62
C LEU A 568 3.27 28.17 -28.39
N SER A 569 3.89 28.10 -29.59
CA SER A 569 3.84 26.91 -30.46
C SER A 569 5.24 26.32 -30.64
N ASN A 570 5.32 24.99 -30.67
CA ASN A 570 6.61 24.29 -30.80
C ASN A 570 6.40 22.89 -31.39
N VAL A 571 7.30 22.50 -32.30
CA VAL A 571 7.48 21.12 -32.73
C VAL A 571 8.86 20.66 -32.33
N TYR A 572 8.91 19.72 -31.40
CA TYR A 572 10.14 19.32 -30.73
C TYR A 572 10.28 17.81 -30.65
N LYS A 573 11.51 17.33 -30.85
CA LYS A 573 11.88 15.93 -30.76
C LYS A 573 13.05 15.76 -29.81
N LYS A 574 12.92 14.85 -28.85
CA LYS A 574 14.00 14.39 -27.96
C LYS A 574 14.35 12.95 -28.26
N ILE A 575 15.61 12.65 -28.47
CA ILE A 575 16.14 11.28 -28.51
C ILE A 575 17.17 11.12 -27.39
N TYR A 576 17.01 10.04 -26.61
CA TYR A 576 17.98 9.69 -25.56
C TYR A 576 18.41 8.24 -25.73
N LYS A 577 19.70 8.04 -25.95
CA LYS A 577 20.31 6.72 -26.10
C LYS A 577 21.24 6.47 -24.92
N THR A 578 21.21 5.28 -24.36
CA THR A 578 22.12 4.88 -23.27
C THR A 578 22.69 3.50 -23.56
N GLN A 579 24.01 3.41 -23.44
CA GLN A 579 24.73 2.15 -23.49
C GLN A 579 25.50 1.99 -22.17
N SER A 580 25.39 0.84 -21.53
CA SER A 580 26.04 0.57 -20.25
C SER A 580 26.67 -0.82 -20.27
N ILE A 581 27.91 -0.91 -19.82
CA ILE A 581 28.61 -2.16 -19.54
C ILE A 581 29.00 -2.13 -18.08
N GLY A 582 28.79 -3.24 -17.39
CA GLY A 582 29.09 -3.35 -15.98
C GLY A 582 29.54 -4.72 -15.53
N SER A 583 30.15 -4.72 -14.36
CA SER A 583 30.52 -5.93 -13.65
C SER A 583 30.05 -5.85 -12.20
N GLY A 584 29.72 -7.00 -11.62
CA GLY A 584 29.34 -7.13 -10.23
C GLY A 584 30.08 -8.28 -9.56
N TYR A 585 30.42 -8.13 -8.29
CA TYR A 585 30.98 -9.17 -7.46
C TYR A 585 30.08 -9.37 -6.22
N ARG A 586 29.69 -10.60 -5.98
CA ARG A 586 28.91 -11.02 -4.82
C ARG A 586 29.69 -11.99 -3.98
N PHE A 587 29.71 -11.74 -2.69
CA PHE A 587 30.26 -12.65 -1.70
C PHE A 587 29.21 -12.98 -0.64
N ARG A 588 29.06 -14.27 -0.31
CA ARG A 588 28.17 -14.76 0.74
C ARG A 588 28.87 -15.82 1.57
N SER A 589 29.08 -15.56 2.85
CA SER A 589 29.61 -16.52 3.80
C SER A 589 28.91 -16.39 5.15
N GLY A 590 28.25 -17.46 5.58
CA GLY A 590 27.49 -17.46 6.83
C GLY A 590 26.46 -16.32 6.91
N ASN A 591 26.69 -15.42 7.84
CA ASN A 591 25.79 -14.28 8.14
C ASN A 591 26.06 -13.06 7.27
N LEU A 592 27.12 -13.06 6.46
CA LEU A 592 27.56 -11.92 5.65
C LEU A 592 27.21 -12.12 4.19
N LEU A 593 26.58 -11.13 3.60
CA LEU A 593 26.40 -11.01 2.14
C LEU A 593 26.80 -9.59 1.74
N PHE A 594 27.67 -9.44 0.76
CA PHE A 594 27.86 -8.15 0.11
C PHE A 594 27.88 -8.28 -1.41
N ASN A 595 27.44 -7.23 -2.08
CA ASN A 595 27.49 -7.06 -3.53
C ASN A 595 28.22 -5.75 -3.84
N LEU A 596 29.16 -5.82 -4.76
CA LEU A 596 29.81 -4.65 -5.36
C LEU A 596 29.40 -4.61 -6.82
N GLY A 597 29.09 -3.44 -7.33
CA GLY A 597 28.76 -3.25 -8.74
C GLY A 597 29.43 -1.99 -9.28
N LEU A 598 29.87 -2.04 -10.52
CA LEU A 598 30.40 -0.90 -11.24
C LEU A 598 29.91 -0.95 -12.68
N ASN A 599 29.17 0.08 -13.10
CA ASN A 599 28.72 0.24 -14.47
C ASN A 599 29.37 1.49 -15.08
N TYR A 600 29.81 1.37 -16.33
CA TYR A 600 30.22 2.49 -17.16
C TYR A 600 29.11 2.79 -18.15
N ASN A 601 28.62 4.03 -18.13
CA ASN A 601 27.46 4.48 -18.88
C ASN A 601 27.83 5.56 -19.88
N ILE A 602 27.44 5.38 -21.14
CA ILE A 602 27.54 6.35 -22.21
C ILE A 602 26.10 6.75 -22.56
N SER A 603 25.78 8.04 -22.43
CA SER A 603 24.46 8.58 -22.77
C SER A 603 24.60 9.66 -23.83
N GLU A 604 23.70 9.67 -24.79
CA GLU A 604 23.58 10.65 -25.85
C GLU A 604 22.18 11.26 -25.84
N LEU A 605 22.14 12.57 -25.62
CA LEU A 605 20.90 13.36 -25.64
C LEU A 605 20.91 14.22 -26.92
N GLN A 606 19.95 14.00 -27.79
CA GLN A 606 19.70 14.77 -28.99
C GLN A 606 18.35 15.48 -28.88
N ASN A 607 18.38 16.79 -29.00
CA ASN A 607 17.19 17.64 -28.96
C ASN A 607 17.08 18.35 -30.30
N ALA A 608 15.97 18.24 -30.98
CA ALA A 608 15.73 18.90 -32.28
C ALA A 608 14.41 19.67 -32.22
N GLN A 609 14.46 20.92 -32.54
CA GLN A 609 13.31 21.79 -32.72
C GLN A 609 13.13 22.06 -34.23
N SER A 610 11.94 21.84 -34.77
CA SER A 610 11.63 22.11 -36.17
C SER A 610 10.73 23.33 -36.34
N PHE A 611 10.08 23.80 -35.27
CA PHE A 611 9.25 24.99 -35.25
C PHE A 611 9.30 25.64 -33.86
N PRO A 612 9.22 27.00 -33.70
CA PRO A 612 9.17 28.02 -34.74
C PRO A 612 10.52 28.26 -35.46
N GLN A 613 11.61 27.90 -34.85
CA GLN A 613 12.95 27.98 -35.41
C GLN A 613 13.58 26.59 -35.47
N ILE A 614 14.32 26.32 -36.57
CA ILE A 614 15.03 25.06 -36.70
C ILE A 614 16.31 25.13 -35.88
N GLY A 615 16.47 24.17 -34.96
CA GLY A 615 17.63 24.06 -34.11
C GLY A 615 17.85 22.62 -33.62
N SER A 616 19.09 22.25 -33.37
CA SER A 616 19.45 20.97 -32.77
C SER A 616 20.59 21.09 -31.80
N ILE A 617 20.53 20.38 -30.71
CA ILE A 617 21.57 20.27 -29.70
C ILE A 617 21.85 18.80 -29.46
N GLU A 618 23.12 18.42 -29.56
CA GLU A 618 23.60 17.07 -29.23
C GLU A 618 24.55 17.15 -28.06
N ARG A 619 24.41 16.27 -27.07
CA ARG A 619 25.26 16.15 -25.90
C ARG A 619 25.59 14.69 -25.61
N LYS A 620 26.83 14.40 -25.25
CA LYS A 620 27.30 13.09 -24.80
C LYS A 620 27.76 13.17 -23.36
N PHE A 621 27.39 12.21 -22.56
CA PHE A 621 27.74 12.12 -21.15
C PHE A 621 28.40 10.77 -20.89
N TYR A 622 29.39 10.76 -20.01
CA TYR A 622 30.11 9.59 -19.59
C TYR A 622 30.07 9.51 -18.07
N SER A 623 29.60 8.39 -17.53
CA SER A 623 29.40 8.27 -16.09
C SER A 623 29.84 6.90 -15.58
N TRP A 624 30.55 6.90 -14.45
CA TRP A 624 30.76 5.71 -13.66
C TRP A 624 29.68 5.61 -12.61
N LEU A 625 29.00 4.45 -12.52
CA LEU A 625 27.89 4.21 -11.61
C LEU A 625 28.25 3.08 -10.63
N PRO A 626 29.01 3.38 -9.55
CA PRO A 626 29.29 2.42 -8.50
C PRO A 626 28.04 2.12 -7.67
N SER A 627 27.95 0.89 -7.19
CA SER A 627 26.93 0.42 -6.24
C SER A 627 27.53 -0.53 -5.23
N PHE A 628 27.00 -0.51 -4.03
CA PHE A 628 27.39 -1.38 -2.94
C PHE A 628 26.19 -1.78 -2.10
N MET A 629 26.09 -3.06 -1.72
CA MET A 629 25.12 -3.55 -0.76
C MET A 629 25.81 -4.48 0.23
N LEU A 630 25.63 -4.23 1.50
CA LEU A 630 26.04 -5.10 2.60
C LEU A 630 24.80 -5.55 3.35
N ARG A 631 24.70 -6.84 3.62
CA ARG A 631 23.76 -7.43 4.57
C ARG A 631 24.53 -8.26 5.58
N TYR A 632 24.36 -7.94 6.84
CA TYR A 632 24.96 -8.67 7.94
C TYR A 632 23.90 -9.10 8.95
N MET A 633 23.70 -10.39 9.10
CA MET A 633 22.81 -10.97 10.10
C MET A 633 23.60 -11.09 11.40
N VAL A 634 23.44 -10.10 12.30
CA VAL A 634 24.10 -10.10 13.62
C VAL A 634 23.65 -11.32 14.41
N SER A 635 22.35 -11.65 14.36
CA SER A 635 21.73 -12.84 14.89
C SER A 635 20.55 -13.28 14.02
N ARG A 636 19.84 -14.35 14.40
CA ARG A 636 18.62 -14.78 13.70
C ARG A 636 17.52 -13.73 13.76
N ASN A 637 17.59 -12.83 14.74
CA ASN A 637 16.58 -11.82 15.03
C ASN A 637 17.08 -10.39 14.78
N GLU A 638 18.27 -10.23 14.21
CA GLU A 638 18.90 -8.93 13.99
C GLU A 638 19.58 -8.88 12.64
N ASN A 639 19.27 -7.85 11.87
CA ASN A 639 19.75 -7.66 10.51
C ASN A 639 20.19 -6.21 10.30
N LEU A 640 21.40 -6.03 9.81
CA LEU A 640 21.94 -4.76 9.34
C LEU A 640 22.10 -4.79 7.82
N ARG A 641 21.59 -3.75 7.12
CA ARG A 641 21.75 -3.58 5.68
C ARG A 641 22.25 -2.18 5.38
N ILE A 642 23.21 -2.10 4.49
CA ILE A 642 23.79 -0.83 4.01
C ILE A 642 23.73 -0.85 2.49
N PHE A 643 23.22 0.22 1.92
CA PHE A 643 23.15 0.42 0.48
C PHE A 643 23.86 1.72 0.10
N TYR A 644 24.58 1.66 -0.97
CA TYR A 644 25.06 2.82 -1.70
C TYR A 644 24.85 2.60 -3.17
N ARG A 645 24.30 3.61 -3.84
CA ARG A 645 24.07 3.54 -5.27
C ARG A 645 24.17 4.92 -5.90
N THR A 646 24.65 4.94 -7.15
CA THR A 646 24.62 6.11 -8.00
C THR A 646 23.71 5.92 -9.20
N THR A 647 23.07 6.99 -9.63
CA THR A 647 22.20 7.04 -10.82
C THR A 647 22.32 8.39 -11.51
N ASN A 648 21.98 8.44 -12.79
CA ASN A 648 21.77 9.68 -13.52
C ASN A 648 20.40 9.70 -14.17
N ASP A 649 19.80 10.90 -14.17
CA ASP A 649 18.51 11.18 -14.77
C ASP A 649 18.64 12.24 -15.85
N ASP A 650 17.99 11.99 -17.00
CA ASP A 650 17.95 12.94 -18.12
C ASP A 650 16.82 13.97 -17.94
N PRO A 651 16.99 15.20 -18.46
CA PRO A 651 15.92 16.17 -18.47
C PRO A 651 14.71 15.70 -19.26
N SER A 652 13.50 16.04 -18.81
CA SER A 652 12.28 15.73 -19.56
C SER A 652 12.16 16.60 -20.82
N ILE A 653 11.33 16.18 -21.79
CA ILE A 653 11.09 16.95 -23.00
C ILE A 653 10.53 18.33 -22.64
N ASP A 654 9.70 18.43 -21.62
CA ASP A 654 9.07 19.68 -21.20
C ASP A 654 10.04 20.64 -20.51
N GLN A 655 11.05 20.09 -19.83
CA GLN A 655 12.13 20.91 -19.27
C GLN A 655 13.06 21.45 -20.37
N LEU A 656 13.11 20.81 -21.52
CA LEU A 656 14.00 21.17 -22.62
C LEU A 656 13.37 22.10 -23.64
N GLN A 657 12.08 21.96 -23.94
CA GLN A 657 11.41 22.69 -25.02
C GLN A 657 11.15 24.17 -24.65
N GLN A 658 11.53 25.09 -25.55
CA GLN A 658 11.36 26.53 -25.36
C GLN A 658 9.94 27.01 -25.76
N VAL A 659 8.91 26.49 -25.08
CA VAL A 659 7.53 26.93 -25.22
C VAL A 659 7.09 27.60 -23.95
N LEU A 660 6.54 28.80 -24.08
CA LEU A 660 5.97 29.51 -22.94
C LEU A 660 4.67 28.87 -22.52
N ASN A 661 4.58 28.51 -21.25
CA ASN A 661 3.33 28.12 -20.63
C ASN A 661 2.68 29.36 -19.99
N ASN A 662 1.53 29.74 -20.49
CA ASN A 662 0.72 30.89 -20.04
C ASN A 662 -0.66 30.50 -19.54
N THR A 663 -0.89 29.23 -19.15
CA THR A 663 -2.17 28.77 -18.58
C THR A 663 -2.61 29.55 -17.33
N ASN A 664 -1.63 30.13 -16.63
CA ASN A 664 -1.84 31.22 -15.69
C ASN A 664 -0.93 32.40 -16.13
N PRO A 665 -1.48 33.47 -16.74
CA PRO A 665 -0.68 34.55 -17.32
C PRO A 665 0.22 35.30 -16.34
N THR A 666 -0.08 35.23 -15.05
CA THR A 666 0.75 35.86 -14.01
C THR A 666 1.82 34.90 -13.46
N GLN A 667 1.76 33.61 -13.84
CA GLN A 667 2.64 32.54 -13.34
C GLN A 667 3.25 31.73 -14.50
N LEU A 668 4.10 32.38 -15.29
CA LEU A 668 4.65 31.83 -16.52
C LEU A 668 5.77 30.79 -16.25
N SER A 669 5.97 29.89 -17.21
CA SER A 669 7.13 29.01 -17.24
C SER A 669 7.58 28.70 -18.67
N ILE A 670 8.88 28.42 -18.86
CA ILE A 670 9.48 28.08 -20.16
C ILE A 670 10.61 27.06 -19.95
N GLY A 671 10.82 26.13 -20.88
CA GLY A 671 11.91 25.15 -20.79
C GLY A 671 13.28 25.75 -21.16
N ASN A 672 14.33 24.95 -20.90
CA ASN A 672 15.72 25.27 -21.17
C ASN A 672 16.41 24.12 -21.94
N PRO A 673 16.70 24.29 -23.23
CA PRO A 673 17.34 23.24 -24.03
C PRO A 673 18.79 22.95 -23.61
N ASN A 674 19.39 23.81 -22.76
CA ASN A 674 20.77 23.71 -22.29
C ASN A 674 20.94 22.85 -21.02
N LEU A 675 19.90 22.15 -20.57
CA LEU A 675 19.99 21.28 -19.40
C LEU A 675 20.89 20.06 -19.65
N SER A 676 21.60 19.67 -18.62
CA SER A 676 22.37 18.43 -18.53
C SER A 676 21.68 17.42 -17.65
N GLN A 677 22.08 16.15 -17.76
CA GLN A 677 21.63 15.13 -16.81
C GLN A 677 22.14 15.42 -15.41
N ASP A 678 21.37 14.99 -14.40
CA ASP A 678 21.81 15.00 -13.01
C ASP A 678 22.63 13.74 -12.65
N TYR A 679 23.31 13.76 -11.51
CA TYR A 679 24.02 12.63 -10.95
C TYR A 679 23.69 12.51 -9.46
N SER A 680 23.08 11.38 -9.09
CA SER A 680 22.55 11.18 -7.75
C SER A 680 23.34 10.11 -6.99
N HIS A 681 23.71 10.41 -5.74
CA HIS A 681 24.29 9.50 -4.75
C HIS A 681 23.25 9.19 -3.69
N MET A 682 22.91 7.92 -3.54
CA MET A 682 21.97 7.44 -2.52
C MET A 682 22.67 6.50 -1.56
N ILE A 683 22.56 6.78 -0.26
CA ILE A 683 23.02 5.93 0.84
C ILE A 683 21.81 5.58 1.70
N ALA A 684 21.67 4.32 2.10
CA ALA A 684 20.67 3.91 3.07
C ALA A 684 21.23 2.86 4.04
N ILE A 685 20.94 3.04 5.32
CA ILE A 685 21.31 2.11 6.40
C ILE A 685 20.04 1.68 7.07
N ARG A 686 19.82 0.36 7.16
CA ARG A 686 18.67 -0.23 7.83
C ARG A 686 19.14 -1.21 8.90
N TYR A 687 18.61 -1.06 10.10
CA TYR A 687 18.81 -1.99 11.20
C TYR A 687 17.45 -2.46 11.70
N LEU A 688 17.28 -3.75 11.81
CA LEU A 688 16.07 -4.36 12.34
C LEU A 688 16.45 -5.37 13.41
N GLN A 689 15.80 -5.26 14.57
CA GLN A 689 15.88 -6.20 15.67
C GLN A 689 14.48 -6.62 16.10
N THR A 690 14.26 -7.92 16.28
CA THR A 690 13.01 -8.47 16.83
C THR A 690 13.33 -9.37 18.01
N ASN A 691 12.55 -9.27 19.07
CA ASN A 691 12.64 -10.19 20.20
C ASN A 691 11.31 -10.93 20.37
N ALA A 692 11.29 -12.19 19.95
CA ALA A 692 10.07 -13.00 19.96
C ALA A 692 9.57 -13.31 21.38
N GLN A 693 10.46 -13.42 22.38
CA GLN A 693 10.09 -13.74 23.77
C GLN A 693 9.41 -12.55 24.48
N HIS A 694 9.93 -11.34 24.24
CA HIS A 694 9.40 -10.10 24.83
C HIS A 694 8.52 -9.31 23.87
N MET A 695 8.31 -9.81 22.63
CA MET A 695 7.50 -9.18 21.58
C MET A 695 7.95 -7.76 21.21
N HIS A 696 9.25 -7.44 21.38
CA HIS A 696 9.80 -6.14 21.06
C HIS A 696 10.26 -6.09 19.59
N THR A 697 10.06 -4.96 18.96
CA THR A 697 10.58 -4.67 17.63
C THR A 697 11.26 -3.32 17.64
N PHE A 698 12.49 -3.27 17.15
CA PHE A 698 13.24 -2.05 16.96
C PHE A 698 13.71 -1.97 15.52
N PHE A 699 13.40 -0.88 14.85
CA PHE A 699 13.77 -0.63 13.47
C PHE A 699 14.35 0.78 13.33
N VAL A 700 15.44 0.89 12.56
CA VAL A 700 16.09 2.16 12.21
C VAL A 700 16.31 2.19 10.70
N LEU A 701 15.89 3.27 10.06
CA LEU A 701 16.24 3.66 8.69
C LEU A 701 16.96 5.01 8.73
N LEU A 702 18.14 5.07 8.14
CA LEU A 702 18.85 6.32 7.84
C LEU A 702 19.07 6.36 6.35
N SER A 703 18.72 7.45 5.70
CA SER A 703 18.98 7.62 4.27
C SER A 703 19.49 9.03 3.94
N ALA A 704 20.36 9.11 2.96
CA ALA A 704 20.90 10.36 2.43
C ALA A 704 20.88 10.29 0.90
N ASN A 705 20.48 11.40 0.27
CA ASN A 705 20.52 11.59 -1.17
C ASN A 705 21.20 12.93 -1.49
N PHE A 706 22.24 12.89 -2.31
CA PHE A 706 22.97 14.05 -2.80
C PHE A 706 22.86 14.06 -4.33
N ILE A 707 22.52 15.21 -4.92
CA ILE A 707 22.38 15.31 -6.37
C ILE A 707 23.29 16.43 -6.88
N GLU A 708 24.22 16.06 -7.76
CA GLU A 708 25.02 16.97 -8.55
C GLU A 708 24.27 17.35 -9.83
N ASN A 709 24.43 18.57 -10.32
CA ASN A 709 23.67 19.10 -11.45
C ASN A 709 22.15 18.98 -11.29
N TYR A 710 21.63 19.11 -10.07
CA TYR A 710 20.21 19.05 -9.79
C TYR A 710 19.42 19.99 -10.70
N ILE A 711 18.36 19.52 -11.34
CA ILE A 711 17.49 20.36 -12.17
C ILE A 711 16.50 21.07 -11.24
N GLY A 712 16.90 22.30 -10.83
CA GLY A 712 16.08 23.24 -10.05
C GLY A 712 15.51 24.34 -10.93
N ASN A 713 15.08 25.47 -10.31
CA ASN A 713 14.49 26.60 -11.03
C ASN A 713 15.35 27.84 -10.91
N ASN A 714 15.44 28.59 -12.02
CA ASN A 714 15.76 30.00 -12.04
C ASN A 714 14.44 30.75 -12.16
N THR A 715 14.03 31.40 -11.07
CA THR A 715 12.75 32.07 -10.95
C THR A 715 12.97 33.58 -11.03
N ILE A 716 12.34 34.24 -12.00
CA ILE A 716 12.34 35.66 -12.17
C ILE A 716 10.97 36.16 -11.68
N ILE A 717 10.98 36.99 -10.65
CA ILE A 717 9.80 37.64 -10.08
C ILE A 717 9.92 39.11 -10.40
N ALA A 718 8.99 39.64 -11.21
CA ALA A 718 9.05 40.98 -11.72
C ALA A 718 8.66 42.00 -10.65
N VAL A 719 9.63 42.75 -10.13
CA VAL A 719 9.38 43.90 -9.20
C VAL A 719 9.05 45.17 -9.96
N LYS A 720 9.31 45.20 -11.27
CA LYS A 720 8.96 46.24 -12.25
C LYS A 720 8.76 45.58 -13.60
N ASP A 721 8.13 46.28 -14.56
CA ASP A 721 8.02 45.79 -15.92
C ASP A 721 9.41 45.50 -16.50
N THR A 722 9.61 44.34 -17.00
CA THR A 722 10.93 43.85 -17.42
C THR A 722 10.80 42.90 -18.62
N THR A 723 11.66 43.08 -19.62
CA THR A 723 11.75 42.11 -20.73
C THR A 723 12.89 41.17 -20.46
N VAL A 724 12.61 39.85 -20.51
CA VAL A 724 13.55 38.78 -20.25
C VAL A 724 13.52 37.74 -21.40
N LEU A 725 14.52 36.91 -21.50
CA LEU A 725 14.55 35.69 -22.37
C LEU A 725 13.77 35.86 -23.68
N ASN A 726 14.44 36.21 -24.81
CA ASN A 726 13.81 36.26 -26.14
C ASN A 726 12.55 37.15 -26.23
N ASN A 727 12.59 38.31 -25.61
CA ASN A 727 11.55 39.34 -25.59
C ASN A 727 10.26 38.97 -24.84
N ILE A 728 10.28 38.08 -23.87
CA ILE A 728 9.12 37.88 -22.98
C ILE A 728 8.96 39.07 -22.07
N LEU A 729 7.86 39.78 -22.20
CA LEU A 729 7.49 40.89 -21.33
C LEU A 729 6.92 40.34 -20.02
N LEU A 730 7.56 40.65 -18.90
CA LEU A 730 7.04 40.38 -17.55
C LEU A 730 6.54 41.65 -16.95
N ASN A 731 5.24 41.80 -16.80
CA ASN A 731 4.65 42.90 -16.08
C ASN A 731 4.91 42.76 -14.57
N ARG A 732 4.91 43.86 -13.86
CA ARG A 732 5.14 43.92 -12.41
C ARG A 732 4.24 42.93 -11.66
N GLY A 733 4.79 42.14 -10.76
CA GLY A 733 4.10 41.11 -9.99
C GLY A 733 3.96 39.75 -10.69
N THR A 734 4.36 39.62 -11.97
CA THR A 734 4.38 38.33 -12.67
C THR A 734 5.63 37.52 -12.34
N LYS A 735 5.56 36.25 -12.53
CA LYS A 735 6.63 35.30 -12.29
C LYS A 735 6.94 34.49 -13.56
N LEU A 736 8.23 34.31 -13.87
CA LEU A 736 8.70 33.35 -14.87
C LEU A 736 9.64 32.33 -14.23
N SER A 737 9.37 31.04 -14.42
CA SER A 737 10.26 29.95 -13.99
C SER A 737 10.94 29.29 -15.17
N VAL A 738 12.25 29.09 -15.09
CA VAL A 738 13.09 28.45 -16.10
C VAL A 738 13.92 27.35 -15.42
N PRO A 739 13.92 26.10 -15.89
CA PRO A 739 14.74 25.06 -15.27
C PRO A 739 16.23 25.31 -15.49
N ALA A 740 17.04 25.03 -14.48
CA ALA A 740 18.48 25.20 -14.48
C ALA A 740 19.18 24.06 -13.72
N ASN A 741 20.38 23.68 -14.18
CA ASN A 741 21.24 22.77 -13.43
C ASN A 741 21.90 23.52 -12.28
N LEU A 742 21.72 23.04 -11.05
CA LEU A 742 22.16 23.67 -9.81
C LEU A 742 22.81 22.63 -8.91
N ASP A 743 23.86 23.03 -8.18
CA ASP A 743 24.50 22.15 -7.21
C ASP A 743 24.00 22.39 -5.78
N GLY A 744 24.16 21.37 -4.93
CA GLY A 744 23.91 21.49 -3.50
C GLY A 744 22.58 20.96 -3.04
N TYR A 745 21.88 20.14 -3.83
CA TYR A 745 20.71 19.40 -3.37
C TYR A 745 21.13 18.33 -2.38
N ILE A 746 20.50 18.34 -1.19
CA ILE A 746 20.70 17.34 -0.13
C ILE A 746 19.34 16.95 0.42
N ASN A 747 19.10 15.65 0.59
CA ASN A 747 17.96 15.13 1.32
C ASN A 747 18.43 14.07 2.30
N LEU A 748 18.21 14.31 3.58
CA LEU A 748 18.48 13.39 4.68
C LEU A 748 17.17 12.96 5.30
N HIS A 749 17.01 11.68 5.59
CA HIS A 749 15.83 11.14 6.25
C HIS A 749 16.21 10.08 7.26
N SER A 750 15.59 10.13 8.44
CA SER A 750 15.66 9.05 9.42
C SER A 750 14.27 8.65 9.88
N PHE A 751 14.11 7.36 10.15
CA PHE A 751 12.90 6.79 10.74
C PHE A 751 13.29 5.72 11.74
N ILE A 752 12.79 5.85 12.97
CA ILE A 752 13.04 4.93 14.06
C ILE A 752 11.69 4.50 14.61
N THR A 753 11.46 3.19 14.74
CA THR A 753 10.27 2.68 15.42
C THR A 753 10.66 1.70 16.51
N TYR A 754 9.93 1.76 17.63
CA TYR A 754 10.04 0.84 18.75
C TYR A 754 8.66 0.37 19.18
N GLY A 755 8.42 -0.93 19.04
CA GLY A 755 7.14 -1.56 19.35
C GLY A 755 7.27 -2.49 20.56
N VAL A 756 6.35 -2.36 21.52
CA VAL A 756 6.30 -3.20 22.72
C VAL A 756 4.85 -3.56 23.08
N PRO A 757 4.58 -4.76 23.58
CA PRO A 757 3.30 -5.09 24.19
C PRO A 757 3.22 -4.54 25.61
N VAL A 758 2.06 -4.03 25.97
CA VAL A 758 1.76 -3.54 27.32
C VAL A 758 0.70 -4.45 27.95
N GLY A 759 1.16 -5.44 28.70
CA GLY A 759 0.33 -6.55 29.17
C GLY A 759 -0.84 -6.14 30.08
N PHE A 760 -0.65 -5.13 30.95
CA PHE A 760 -1.70 -4.71 31.88
C PHE A 760 -2.92 -4.06 31.23
N ILE A 761 -2.74 -3.43 30.04
CA ILE A 761 -3.85 -2.89 29.22
C ILE A 761 -4.16 -3.80 28.02
N LYS A 762 -3.49 -4.94 27.90
CA LYS A 762 -3.62 -5.87 26.74
C LYS A 762 -3.58 -5.13 25.41
N SER A 763 -2.57 -4.32 25.20
CA SER A 763 -2.41 -3.47 24.02
C SER A 763 -0.97 -3.48 23.53
N ASN A 764 -0.78 -3.14 22.27
CA ASN A 764 0.53 -2.89 21.68
C ASN A 764 0.79 -1.39 21.62
N LEU A 765 1.99 -0.98 22.00
CA LEU A 765 2.44 0.40 21.97
C LEU A 765 3.58 0.52 20.96
N ASN A 766 3.46 1.42 20.01
CA ASN A 766 4.48 1.72 19.01
C ASN A 766 4.87 3.18 19.10
N PHE A 767 6.15 3.45 19.23
CA PHE A 767 6.76 4.77 19.14
C PHE A 767 7.43 4.91 17.79
N ASN A 768 7.18 6.02 17.10
CA ASN A 768 7.81 6.36 15.84
C ASN A 768 8.49 7.71 15.98
N PHE A 769 9.74 7.80 15.60
CA PHE A 769 10.49 9.04 15.52
C PHE A 769 10.98 9.21 14.08
N SER A 770 10.78 10.38 13.50
CA SER A 770 11.25 10.68 12.16
C SER A 770 11.93 12.04 12.12
N THR A 771 12.99 12.16 11.34
CA THR A 771 13.54 13.46 10.97
C THR A 771 13.78 13.50 9.47
N SER A 772 13.56 14.66 8.87
CA SER A 772 13.97 14.91 7.50
C SER A 772 14.60 16.28 7.39
N TYR A 773 15.64 16.39 6.57
CA TYR A 773 16.26 17.64 6.18
C TYR A 773 16.40 17.67 4.67
N THR A 774 15.86 18.70 4.03
CA THR A 774 15.98 18.90 2.60
C THR A 774 16.55 20.29 2.34
N LYS A 775 17.64 20.35 1.59
CA LYS A 775 18.23 21.56 1.03
C LYS A 775 17.99 21.57 -0.46
N THR A 776 17.16 22.50 -0.94
CA THR A 776 16.79 22.61 -2.36
C THR A 776 17.43 23.89 -2.93
N PRO A 777 18.35 23.77 -3.92
CA PRO A 777 18.92 24.93 -4.59
C PRO A 777 17.94 25.53 -5.60
N GLY A 778 17.94 26.85 -5.71
CA GLY A 778 17.22 27.64 -6.68
C GLY A 778 17.94 28.94 -6.97
N ILE A 779 17.46 29.68 -7.97
CA ILE A 779 17.90 31.06 -8.25
C ILE A 779 16.67 31.94 -8.26
N ILE A 780 16.71 33.08 -7.57
CA ILE A 780 15.64 34.08 -7.56
C ILE A 780 16.21 35.43 -7.99
N ASN A 781 15.70 35.96 -9.10
CA ASN A 781 16.18 37.21 -9.69
C ASN A 781 17.73 37.27 -9.85
N GLY A 782 18.33 36.15 -10.28
CA GLY A 782 19.78 36.03 -10.48
C GLY A 782 20.59 35.74 -9.21
N ILE A 783 19.96 35.69 -8.03
CA ILE A 783 20.62 35.42 -6.75
C ILE A 783 20.42 33.94 -6.37
N PRO A 784 21.51 33.16 -6.13
CA PRO A 784 21.40 31.82 -5.62
C PRO A 784 20.65 31.78 -4.28
N ASN A 785 19.71 30.88 -4.17
CA ASN A 785 18.89 30.66 -2.99
C ASN A 785 18.85 29.19 -2.61
N PHE A 786 18.83 28.87 -1.31
CA PHE A 786 18.66 27.54 -0.78
C PHE A 786 17.46 27.52 0.16
N ALA A 787 16.43 26.78 -0.22
CA ALA A 787 15.35 26.46 0.68
C ALA A 787 15.73 25.26 1.56
N ASN A 788 15.92 25.52 2.85
CA ASN A 788 16.25 24.50 3.85
C ASN A 788 15.00 24.16 4.65
N SER A 789 14.52 22.93 4.53
CA SER A 789 13.36 22.44 5.25
C SER A 789 13.77 21.30 6.20
N SER A 790 13.50 21.45 7.49
CA SER A 790 13.71 20.44 8.51
C SER A 790 12.37 20.04 9.11
N THR A 791 12.09 18.75 9.21
CA THR A 791 10.91 18.22 9.88
C THR A 791 11.33 17.25 10.98
N TYR A 792 10.77 17.43 12.17
CA TYR A 792 10.93 16.54 13.32
C TYR A 792 9.57 15.95 13.67
N GLY A 793 9.43 14.65 13.54
CA GLY A 793 8.20 13.91 13.74
C GLY A 793 8.28 12.98 14.95
N LEU A 794 7.24 12.98 15.78
CA LEU A 794 7.03 12.03 16.88
C LEU A 794 5.65 11.41 16.74
N GLY A 795 5.59 10.08 16.68
CA GLY A 795 4.35 9.32 16.55
C GLY A 795 4.19 8.32 17.69
N VAL A 796 2.97 8.15 18.17
CA VAL A 796 2.59 7.12 19.14
C VAL A 796 1.35 6.42 18.61
N VAL A 797 1.37 5.08 18.62
CA VAL A 797 0.21 4.25 18.29
C VAL A 797 -0.02 3.27 19.43
N VAL A 798 -1.22 3.30 20.00
CA VAL A 798 -1.69 2.33 21.01
C VAL A 798 -2.83 1.54 20.38
N SER A 799 -2.65 0.25 20.18
CA SER A 799 -3.65 -0.62 19.59
C SER A 799 -4.06 -1.74 20.53
N SER A 800 -5.37 -1.95 20.68
CA SER A 800 -5.90 -3.00 21.55
C SER A 800 -5.57 -4.39 21.05
N ASN A 801 -5.35 -5.32 21.98
CA ASN A 801 -5.26 -6.76 21.73
C ASN A 801 -6.16 -7.52 22.73
N ILE A 802 -7.32 -6.93 23.08
CA ILE A 802 -8.24 -7.42 24.13
C ILE A 802 -9.10 -8.54 23.59
N SER A 803 -9.93 -8.26 22.59
CA SER A 803 -10.86 -9.20 22.00
C SER A 803 -11.33 -8.72 20.61
N ASP A 804 -12.07 -9.57 19.90
CA ASP A 804 -12.77 -9.25 18.65
C ASP A 804 -14.01 -8.36 18.84
N LYS A 805 -14.51 -8.23 20.09
CA LYS A 805 -15.68 -7.41 20.46
C LYS A 805 -15.33 -6.01 20.93
N ILE A 806 -14.13 -5.82 21.46
CA ILE A 806 -13.64 -4.52 21.90
C ILE A 806 -12.32 -4.29 21.17
N ASP A 807 -12.35 -3.34 20.27
CA ASP A 807 -11.20 -2.97 19.45
C ASP A 807 -11.01 -1.46 19.48
N PHE A 808 -9.82 -1.00 19.83
CA PHE A 808 -9.48 0.40 19.73
C PHE A 808 -8.07 0.59 19.20
N THR A 809 -7.88 1.68 18.50
CA THR A 809 -6.59 2.18 18.09
C THR A 809 -6.56 3.69 18.35
N PHE A 810 -5.62 4.12 19.16
CA PHE A 810 -5.27 5.51 19.32
C PHE A 810 -3.96 5.75 18.56
N SER A 811 -3.91 6.78 17.75
CA SER A 811 -2.68 7.24 17.09
C SER A 811 -2.55 8.74 17.22
N SER A 812 -1.33 9.21 17.46
CA SER A 812 -1.00 10.63 17.46
C SER A 812 0.35 10.81 16.79
N SER A 813 0.42 11.71 15.82
CA SER A 813 1.64 12.08 15.09
C SER A 813 1.79 13.59 15.13
N SER A 814 2.87 14.05 15.70
CA SER A 814 3.24 15.46 15.84
C SER A 814 4.44 15.75 14.97
N ASN A 815 4.38 16.78 14.13
CA ASN A 815 5.46 17.21 13.25
C ASN A 815 5.77 18.68 13.51
N TYR A 816 7.01 18.98 13.77
CA TYR A 816 7.52 20.35 13.84
C TYR A 816 8.38 20.63 12.62
N ASN A 817 8.01 21.63 11.86
CA ASN A 817 8.64 21.99 10.58
C ASN A 817 9.33 23.33 10.71
N ILE A 818 10.59 23.40 10.27
CA ILE A 818 11.40 24.61 10.24
C ILE A 818 11.78 24.86 8.79
N VAL A 819 11.41 26.01 8.27
CA VAL A 819 11.75 26.45 6.91
C VAL A 819 12.60 27.69 6.97
N ASN A 820 13.83 27.59 6.49
CA ASN A 820 14.77 28.68 6.38
C ASN A 820 15.21 28.88 4.94
N ASN A 821 15.31 30.11 4.51
CA ASN A 821 15.72 30.47 3.15
C ASN A 821 16.98 31.32 3.18
N SER A 822 18.00 30.97 2.37
CA SER A 822 19.29 31.68 2.41
C SER A 822 19.23 33.09 1.78
N GLY A 823 18.23 33.33 0.91
CA GLY A 823 18.01 34.63 0.25
C GLY A 823 17.14 35.61 1.06
N GLN A 824 16.66 35.22 2.24
CA GLN A 824 15.79 36.05 3.05
C GLN A 824 16.57 37.18 3.75
N SER A 825 16.11 38.41 3.59
CA SER A 825 16.38 39.48 4.53
C SER A 825 15.72 39.15 5.89
N SER A 826 16.34 39.56 6.99
CA SER A 826 15.89 39.31 8.39
C SER A 826 14.46 39.80 8.73
N SER A 827 13.72 40.34 7.79
CA SER A 827 12.35 40.86 7.94
C SER A 827 11.25 39.91 7.49
N THR A 828 11.55 38.76 6.86
CA THR A 828 10.52 37.77 6.54
C THR A 828 10.39 36.76 7.69
N PRO A 829 9.19 36.48 8.19
CA PRO A 829 9.00 35.53 9.28
C PRO A 829 9.52 34.17 8.88
N ASN A 830 10.30 33.53 9.75
CA ASN A 830 10.59 32.09 9.63
C ASN A 830 9.26 31.33 9.55
N SER A 831 9.09 30.56 8.51
CA SER A 831 7.87 29.80 8.28
C SER A 831 7.90 28.50 9.10
N ASN A 832 8.02 28.60 10.44
CA ASN A 832 7.98 27.46 11.33
C ASN A 832 6.51 27.12 11.61
N TYR A 833 6.16 25.87 11.44
CA TYR A 833 4.81 25.43 11.78
C TYR A 833 4.83 24.07 12.48
N PHE A 834 3.82 23.88 13.30
CA PHE A 834 3.56 22.64 14.02
C PHE A 834 2.26 22.03 13.49
N SER A 835 2.29 20.75 13.15
CA SER A 835 1.10 19.98 12.80
C SER A 835 1.00 18.73 13.66
N GLN A 836 -0.20 18.45 14.17
CA GLN A 836 -0.49 17.24 14.91
C GLN A 836 -1.77 16.61 14.40
N ASN A 837 -1.68 15.32 14.08
CA ASN A 837 -2.82 14.50 13.72
C ASN A 837 -3.02 13.44 14.78
N SER A 838 -4.15 13.48 15.47
CA SER A 838 -4.51 12.49 16.49
C SER A 838 -5.79 11.80 16.09
N SER A 839 -5.83 10.47 16.15
CA SER A 839 -7.05 9.71 15.84
C SER A 839 -7.34 8.67 16.89
N ILE A 840 -8.63 8.46 17.14
CA ILE A 840 -9.15 7.40 18.01
C ILE A 840 -10.18 6.65 17.18
N LYS A 841 -9.88 5.38 16.89
CA LYS A 841 -10.86 4.45 16.35
C LYS A 841 -11.29 3.53 17.48
N PHE A 842 -12.58 3.39 17.70
CA PHE A 842 -13.13 2.57 18.78
C PHE A 842 -14.30 1.77 18.24
N TYR A 843 -14.24 0.46 18.39
CA TYR A 843 -15.30 -0.50 18.07
C TYR A 843 -15.68 -1.26 19.33
N TRP A 844 -17.00 -1.36 19.60
CA TRP A 844 -17.54 -2.08 20.72
C TRP A 844 -18.81 -2.84 20.32
N GLU A 845 -18.71 -4.16 20.29
CA GLU A 845 -19.85 -5.03 20.15
C GLU A 845 -20.40 -5.39 21.54
N PHE A 846 -21.63 -5.00 21.80
CA PHE A 846 -22.23 -5.17 23.10
C PHE A 846 -23.45 -6.11 23.04
N TRP A 847 -24.63 -5.68 23.09
CA TRP A 847 -25.79 -6.53 23.29
C TRP A 847 -26.27 -7.21 21.99
N LYS A 848 -26.27 -8.60 21.95
CA LYS A 848 -26.88 -9.44 20.89
C LYS A 848 -26.57 -8.97 19.44
N GLY A 849 -25.31 -8.63 19.17
CA GLY A 849 -24.82 -8.21 17.86
C GLY A 849 -25.08 -6.74 17.52
N PHE A 850 -25.45 -5.90 18.50
CA PHE A 850 -25.34 -4.46 18.35
C PHE A 850 -23.89 -4.05 18.54
N PHE A 851 -23.41 -3.12 17.72
CA PHE A 851 -22.11 -2.53 17.91
C PHE A 851 -22.13 -1.02 17.67
N LEU A 852 -21.21 -0.37 18.35
CA LEU A 852 -20.91 1.06 18.22
C LEU A 852 -19.51 1.20 17.63
N GLN A 853 -19.39 2.04 16.62
CA GLN A 853 -18.10 2.43 16.06
C GLN A 853 -17.97 3.94 16.16
N ASN A 854 -16.86 4.42 16.69
CA ASN A 854 -16.48 5.82 16.75
C ASN A 854 -15.12 5.99 16.07
N ASP A 855 -15.00 7.02 15.26
CA ASP A 855 -13.77 7.43 14.60
C ASP A 855 -13.64 8.95 14.78
N VAL A 856 -12.72 9.37 15.62
CA VAL A 856 -12.45 10.78 15.94
C VAL A 856 -11.06 11.13 15.44
N ASN A 857 -10.97 12.05 14.52
CA ASN A 857 -9.72 12.58 13.99
C ASN A 857 -9.59 14.05 14.35
N ASN A 858 -8.55 14.40 15.08
CA ASN A 858 -8.20 15.79 15.38
C ASN A 858 -6.96 16.19 14.60
N GLN A 859 -7.05 17.27 13.86
CA GLN A 859 -5.92 17.92 13.21
C GLN A 859 -5.69 19.28 13.87
N LEU A 860 -4.49 19.48 14.41
CA LEU A 860 -4.04 20.74 14.98
C LEU A 860 -2.91 21.28 14.12
N ASN A 861 -3.05 22.51 13.65
CA ASN A 861 -2.02 23.24 12.90
C ASN A 861 -1.76 24.56 13.60
N ASN A 862 -0.49 24.84 13.91
CA ASN A 862 -0.07 26.10 14.51
C ASN A 862 1.02 26.74 13.65
N GLY A 863 0.99 28.05 13.46
CA GLY A 863 1.91 28.77 12.57
C GLY A 863 1.36 29.04 11.16
N LEU A 864 0.10 28.64 10.88
CA LEU A 864 -0.61 29.01 9.66
C LEU A 864 -1.17 30.43 9.75
N PRO A 865 -1.48 31.11 8.61
CA PRO A 865 -2.13 32.41 8.61
C PRO A 865 -3.42 32.42 9.46
N ALA A 866 -3.72 33.58 10.07
CA ALA A 866 -4.84 33.73 11.01
C ALA A 866 -6.24 33.45 10.38
N SER A 867 -6.33 33.40 9.06
CA SER A 867 -7.54 33.04 8.31
C SER A 867 -7.92 31.57 8.41
N TYR A 868 -7.02 30.72 8.91
CA TYR A 868 -7.23 29.25 9.03
C TYR A 868 -7.56 28.85 10.46
N SER A 869 -8.49 27.91 10.61
CA SER A 869 -8.79 27.32 11.91
C SER A 869 -7.59 26.51 12.40
N PRO A 870 -7.05 26.79 13.60
CA PRO A 870 -5.86 26.09 14.11
C PRO A 870 -6.15 24.63 14.48
N SER A 871 -7.42 24.28 14.72
CA SER A 871 -7.83 22.92 15.10
C SER A 871 -9.13 22.53 14.43
N THR A 872 -9.18 21.30 13.95
CA THR A 872 -10.38 20.67 13.38
C THR A 872 -10.58 19.30 13.99
N VAL A 873 -11.83 18.95 14.31
CA VAL A 873 -12.20 17.65 14.84
C VAL A 873 -13.25 17.03 13.91
N ILE A 874 -12.88 15.93 13.25
CA ILE A 874 -13.79 15.14 12.43
C ILE A 874 -14.25 13.97 13.29
N TRP A 875 -15.54 13.93 13.61
CA TRP A 875 -16.13 12.85 14.39
C TRP A 875 -17.14 12.08 13.54
N ASN A 876 -16.81 10.79 13.29
CA ASN A 876 -17.67 9.84 12.63
C ASN A 876 -18.18 8.84 13.67
N ILE A 877 -19.49 8.65 13.75
CA ILE A 877 -20.12 7.69 14.67
C ILE A 877 -21.07 6.81 13.89
N SER A 878 -21.10 5.52 14.22
CA SER A 878 -22.11 4.63 13.68
C SER A 878 -22.58 3.63 14.71
N ILE A 879 -23.87 3.32 14.63
CA ILE A 879 -24.50 2.24 15.35
C ILE A 879 -25.03 1.23 14.34
N ALA A 880 -24.82 -0.03 14.63
CA ALA A 880 -25.27 -1.07 13.72
C ALA A 880 -25.76 -2.32 14.47
N LYS A 881 -26.56 -3.12 13.77
CA LYS A 881 -27.11 -4.37 14.23
C LYS A 881 -26.77 -5.48 13.25
N LYS A 882 -26.09 -6.49 13.74
CA LYS A 882 -25.85 -7.73 13.02
C LYS A 882 -27.08 -8.62 13.08
N PHE A 883 -27.41 -9.26 11.96
CA PHE A 883 -28.53 -10.18 11.81
C PHE A 883 -28.18 -11.26 10.77
N LEU A 884 -29.07 -12.23 10.51
CA LEU A 884 -28.82 -13.45 9.74
C LEU A 884 -27.87 -14.43 10.45
N ALA A 885 -27.85 -15.66 9.93
CA ALA A 885 -26.95 -16.69 10.43
C ALA A 885 -25.48 -16.27 10.24
N ASN A 886 -24.63 -16.57 11.23
CA ASN A 886 -23.20 -16.23 11.26
C ASN A 886 -22.90 -14.72 11.20
N ASP A 887 -23.87 -13.86 11.58
CA ASP A 887 -23.72 -12.39 11.53
C ASP A 887 -23.41 -11.86 10.11
N ASN A 888 -23.95 -12.51 9.09
CA ASN A 888 -23.65 -12.14 7.70
C ASN A 888 -24.37 -10.87 7.24
N GLY A 889 -25.50 -10.50 7.84
CA GLY A 889 -26.23 -9.27 7.55
C GLY A 889 -25.97 -8.19 8.59
N GLU A 890 -25.91 -6.93 8.18
CA GLU A 890 -25.72 -5.78 9.05
C GLU A 890 -26.58 -4.61 8.55
N ILE A 891 -27.33 -3.98 9.44
CA ILE A 891 -27.94 -2.68 9.20
C ILE A 891 -27.17 -1.65 10.02
N LYS A 892 -26.66 -0.63 9.36
CA LYS A 892 -25.78 0.38 9.94
C LYS A 892 -26.31 1.77 9.66
N PHE A 893 -26.49 2.55 10.71
CA PHE A 893 -26.68 3.99 10.63
C PHE A 893 -25.38 4.70 10.98
N SER A 894 -24.91 5.58 10.12
CA SER A 894 -23.69 6.36 10.32
C SER A 894 -23.95 7.87 10.19
N ALA A 895 -23.36 8.63 11.09
CA ALA A 895 -23.24 10.08 11.03
C ALA A 895 -21.78 10.43 10.82
N ASN A 896 -21.47 11.07 9.70
CA ASN A 896 -20.12 11.42 9.32
C ASN A 896 -19.92 12.93 9.50
N ASP A 897 -18.76 13.32 10.03
CA ASP A 897 -18.42 14.69 10.39
C ASP A 897 -19.51 15.37 11.22
N VAL A 898 -19.88 14.75 12.35
CA VAL A 898 -20.95 15.22 13.24
C VAL A 898 -20.79 16.69 13.63
N LEU A 899 -19.55 17.14 13.82
CA LEU A 899 -19.22 18.51 14.21
C LEU A 899 -19.19 19.48 13.03
N ASN A 900 -19.24 18.97 11.79
CA ASN A 900 -19.15 19.73 10.53
C ASN A 900 -17.91 20.65 10.49
N GLN A 901 -16.76 20.09 10.85
CA GLN A 901 -15.48 20.81 10.93
C GLN A 901 -14.47 20.32 9.92
N ASN A 902 -14.85 19.43 9.00
CA ASN A 902 -13.92 18.91 8.00
C ASN A 902 -13.29 20.03 7.19
N THR A 903 -11.97 20.02 7.06
CA THR A 903 -11.19 20.96 6.26
C THR A 903 -10.01 20.25 5.63
N ASN A 904 -9.59 20.68 4.44
CA ASN A 904 -8.37 20.22 3.81
C ASN A 904 -7.43 21.40 3.60
N ILE A 905 -6.36 21.46 4.37
CA ILE A 905 -5.33 22.48 4.29
C ILE A 905 -4.00 21.79 4.00
N GLN A 906 -3.29 22.29 2.99
CA GLN A 906 -1.97 21.85 2.60
C GLN A 906 -0.97 22.99 2.70
N HIS A 907 0.18 22.76 3.30
CA HIS A 907 1.30 23.68 3.39
C HIS A 907 2.46 23.16 2.56
N ASN A 908 2.87 23.95 1.56
CA ASN A 908 3.92 23.60 0.61
C ASN A 908 5.08 24.57 0.68
N VAL A 909 6.31 24.05 0.58
CA VAL A 909 7.55 24.82 0.51
C VAL A 909 8.24 24.53 -0.81
N SER A 910 8.54 25.58 -1.57
CA SER A 910 9.29 25.54 -2.82
C SER A 910 10.68 26.21 -2.63
N ASP A 911 11.48 26.20 -3.66
CA ASP A 911 12.75 26.94 -3.76
C ASP A 911 12.56 28.48 -3.77
N SER A 912 11.36 28.95 -4.09
CA SER A 912 11.05 30.37 -4.32
C SER A 912 9.87 30.94 -3.51
N TYR A 913 9.08 30.08 -2.84
CA TYR A 913 7.91 30.51 -2.07
C TYR A 913 7.48 29.49 -1.02
N VAL A 914 6.64 29.95 -0.10
CA VAL A 914 5.78 29.10 0.77
C VAL A 914 4.32 29.38 0.39
N GLU A 915 3.49 28.33 0.36
CA GLU A 915 2.07 28.48 0.08
C GLU A 915 1.19 27.62 0.99
N ASP A 916 0.01 28.16 1.28
CA ASP A 916 -1.08 27.47 1.96
C ASP A 916 -2.26 27.33 1.01
N ILE A 917 -2.78 26.11 0.87
CA ILE A 917 -3.90 25.80 0.00
C ILE A 917 -5.03 25.21 0.85
N ARG A 918 -6.20 25.81 0.77
CA ARG A 918 -7.43 25.27 1.36
C ARG A 918 -8.35 24.81 0.23
N THR A 919 -8.89 23.59 0.37
CA THR A 919 -9.83 23.05 -0.62
C THR A 919 -11.15 22.67 0.06
N ASN A 920 -12.28 22.81 -0.67
CA ASN A 920 -13.57 22.38 -0.20
C ASN A 920 -13.58 20.87 0.09
N VAL A 921 -14.38 20.48 1.07
CA VAL A 921 -14.48 19.10 1.53
C VAL A 921 -15.93 18.72 1.76
N LEU A 922 -16.18 17.41 1.84
CA LEU A 922 -17.49 16.90 2.18
C LEU A 922 -17.81 17.26 3.65
N GLY A 923 -18.87 18.02 3.88
CA GLY A 923 -19.38 18.33 5.22
C GLY A 923 -20.18 17.17 5.83
N ARG A 924 -20.93 17.47 6.91
CA ARG A 924 -21.71 16.50 7.66
C ARG A 924 -22.79 15.83 6.80
N TYR A 925 -22.87 14.50 6.88
CA TYR A 925 -23.92 13.71 6.25
C TYR A 925 -24.24 12.45 7.06
N PHE A 926 -25.43 11.90 6.82
CA PHE A 926 -25.93 10.69 7.45
C PHE A 926 -26.18 9.61 6.39
N LEU A 927 -25.91 8.35 6.72
CA LEU A 927 -26.18 7.22 5.84
C LEU A 927 -26.84 6.09 6.60
N LEU A 928 -27.90 5.51 6.03
CA LEU A 928 -28.42 4.20 6.40
C LEU A 928 -27.92 3.18 5.39
N SER A 929 -27.19 2.19 5.85
CA SER A 929 -26.52 1.21 4.99
C SER A 929 -26.96 -0.21 5.36
N LEU A 930 -27.12 -1.04 4.34
CA LEU A 930 -27.25 -2.48 4.45
C LEU A 930 -25.90 -3.11 4.01
N VAL A 931 -25.36 -3.97 4.84
CA VAL A 931 -24.11 -4.69 4.56
C VAL A 931 -24.38 -6.19 4.58
N TYR A 932 -23.78 -6.91 3.62
CA TYR A 932 -23.82 -8.36 3.57
C TYR A 932 -22.44 -8.94 3.43
N ASN A 933 -22.01 -9.71 4.43
CA ASN A 933 -20.71 -10.38 4.46
C ASN A 933 -20.88 -11.82 3.93
N ILE A 934 -20.18 -12.13 2.84
CA ILE A 934 -20.15 -13.46 2.23
C ILE A 934 -19.04 -14.26 2.90
N ARG A 935 -19.39 -15.39 3.54
CA ARG A 935 -18.46 -16.27 4.26
C ARG A 935 -18.82 -17.73 3.96
N ALA A 936 -18.34 -18.25 2.84
CA ALA A 936 -18.53 -19.63 2.41
C ALA A 936 -17.15 -20.29 2.21
N PHE A 937 -16.58 -20.80 3.30
CA PHE A 937 -15.28 -21.45 3.36
C PHE A 937 -15.41 -22.96 3.43
#